data_0d752b2721c55c62471291ef2805f2b1
#
_entry.id   0d752b2721c55c62471291ef2805f2b1
#
_cell.length_a   1.000
_cell.length_b   1.000
_cell.length_c   1.000
_cell.angle_alpha   90.00
_cell.angle_beta   90.00
_cell.angle_gamma   90.00
#
_symmetry.space_group_name_H-M   'P 1'
#
loop_
_entity.id
_entity.type
_entity.pdbx_description
1 polymer ?
#
loop_
_entity_poly.entity_id
_entity_poly.type
_entity_poly.pdbx_seq_one_letter_code
_entity_poly.pdbx_strand_id
1 'polypeptide(L)'
;QDNYYDYDIPLKVTSPGTSAPSLIWPDQNKLDVELRLFLEAKAARNKAVLNGQPWPINRPYVYQDGINTITVKGQPDFSKVRVYMLEVRNPLRNTANPGLDDGLDKSAQIWFNELRLTDFDERGGWAATARMNARLADFADVTISGSKSTIGFGSIDRRVSERNREDDVLFDLSGNVELGKFFPERTGLKVPMFVNFSKQVGSPQYDPRNQDTEFKTSLKNATKEVRDSLKFITEDYTSRKSINFTNVRKIKTNPESKTRLWDVENLSATYAFNEFNHRDFINENTIQKTYRAGFQYNYSKQAKMITPFEKLIKSKSLALIRDFNFSLLPSILNFRIDVDRLYSENTLRDNDPNNFLPINTNFNKNFQMSRIYGISWNLTRSMQIDFNATNYSIIDEPEGRINGLKRDTLWQNLMKLGRTTDYGHTMNLTYNVPINKLPGMDWITLATRYGAGFNWQTEPLLTMNDPRINVGNTIQNSRTIQINPTLSMVALYNKFGFVRSMSQADKSKSAGFLINLITSLKNVSGAYTKTEGTFLPGYLPKTSFMGQDLDAGAPGYDFLFGGQRDIRNRSLMNGWITRDSLLNQLYINTIKEDMNFRGLIEPIRDLRIELTALKSQSFNYSTNFKFLPSSNSFENLSPVTTGDFSISFFSLKTAFSKESKLNNSSRLFQQFQENRTIISQRLGARNPNSSGSAGGYADGYNKNSQDVLIASFLSAYTGKDANSISLNRFPKVPIPNWRLSYNGLTKYSFFNEIFTSADINHAYRSTFSVNGFNSLVRYQEANGFVNVKDANGNFLPFYQFSQITLFEQFLPLVGVDVRLKNNMTLNLEYRKSRALSFSLSNSQLAQQKEDGAVFGLGYRTTKFRFPFGMFKSLKMDNDMNFKMDFALTDRKLVIYRADVEDAEVSSGAKNITIRPSVDYVLNQRFTMRLFYDGNITKPYTSQTFNTSFSNFGVNLRFTL
;
A
#
# COMPACT_ATOMS: atom_id res chain seq x y z
N GLN A 1 -8.50 4.29 -57.37
CA GLN A 1 -7.73 4.41 -56.14
C GLN A 1 -7.20 5.82 -56.05
N ASP A 2 -7.36 6.48 -54.88
CA ASP A 2 -6.97 7.90 -54.74
C ASP A 2 -5.53 8.08 -54.24
N ASN A 3 -4.93 7.05 -53.65
CA ASN A 3 -3.57 7.07 -53.12
C ASN A 3 -2.85 5.78 -53.53
N TYR A 4 -1.81 5.87 -54.37
CA TYR A 4 -1.01 4.73 -54.77
C TYR A 4 0.39 5.12 -55.25
N TYR A 5 1.28 4.15 -55.20
CA TYR A 5 2.50 4.06 -55.97
C TYR A 5 2.30 2.98 -57.01
N ASP A 6 2.77 3.23 -58.22
CA ASP A 6 2.79 2.30 -59.31
C ASP A 6 4.20 2.25 -59.91
N TYR A 7 4.70 1.07 -60.18
CA TYR A 7 6.03 0.87 -60.79
C TYR A 7 5.92 0.08 -62.06
N ASP A 8 6.13 0.73 -63.19
CA ASP A 8 6.04 0.14 -64.52
C ASP A 8 7.41 -0.30 -65.02
N ILE A 9 7.50 -1.57 -65.47
CA ILE A 9 8.68 -2.12 -66.16
C ILE A 9 8.33 -2.60 -67.55
N PRO A 10 9.12 -2.35 -68.58
CA PRO A 10 8.91 -2.91 -69.91
C PRO A 10 9.25 -4.41 -69.92
N LEU A 11 8.27 -5.26 -70.28
CA LEU A 11 8.45 -6.69 -70.32
C LEU A 11 9.02 -7.20 -71.60
N LYS A 12 9.99 -8.11 -71.51
CA LYS A 12 10.49 -8.88 -72.68
C LYS A 12 9.73 -10.19 -72.77
N VAL A 13 9.09 -10.41 -73.92
CA VAL A 13 8.29 -11.63 -74.20
C VAL A 13 9.23 -12.79 -74.46
N THR A 14 8.94 -13.94 -73.88
CA THR A 14 9.67 -15.21 -74.17
C THR A 14 9.15 -15.78 -75.47
N SER A 15 10.06 -16.09 -76.44
CA SER A 15 9.67 -16.68 -77.69
C SER A 15 9.19 -18.11 -77.53
N PRO A 16 8.15 -18.56 -78.26
CA PRO A 16 7.64 -19.94 -78.22
C PRO A 16 8.77 -20.97 -78.47
N GLY A 17 8.77 -22.07 -77.78
CA GLY A 17 9.78 -23.14 -77.85
C GLY A 17 11.09 -22.89 -77.04
N THR A 18 11.19 -21.80 -76.26
CA THR A 18 12.38 -21.49 -75.46
C THR A 18 12.42 -22.45 -74.23
N SER A 19 13.60 -23.09 -74.06
CA SER A 19 13.80 -24.01 -72.88
C SER A 19 14.93 -23.53 -71.95
N ALA A 20 15.74 -22.58 -72.36
CA ALA A 20 16.82 -22.07 -71.53
C ALA A 20 16.28 -21.21 -70.38
N PRO A 21 16.60 -21.45 -69.13
CA PRO A 21 16.05 -20.73 -67.96
C PRO A 21 16.24 -19.22 -68.02
N SER A 22 17.37 -18.72 -68.50
CA SER A 22 17.68 -17.27 -68.65
C SER A 22 16.86 -16.55 -69.70
N LEU A 23 16.28 -17.29 -70.66
CA LEU A 23 15.38 -16.77 -71.66
C LEU A 23 13.92 -16.89 -71.26
N ILE A 24 13.59 -17.84 -70.43
CA ILE A 24 12.26 -18.00 -69.83
C ILE A 24 12.04 -16.94 -68.72
N TRP A 25 13.06 -16.68 -67.96
CA TRP A 25 13.11 -15.68 -66.89
C TRP A 25 14.16 -14.61 -67.18
N PRO A 26 13.97 -13.74 -68.17
CA PRO A 26 14.97 -12.74 -68.51
C PRO A 26 15.10 -11.72 -67.37
N ASP A 27 16.34 -11.31 -67.10
CA ASP A 27 16.62 -10.34 -66.01
C ASP A 27 15.88 -9.01 -66.21
N GLN A 28 15.54 -8.64 -67.42
CA GLN A 28 14.75 -7.44 -67.71
C GLN A 28 13.33 -7.51 -67.12
N ASN A 29 12.79 -8.70 -66.94
CA ASN A 29 11.45 -8.90 -66.32
C ASN A 29 11.50 -9.01 -64.77
N LYS A 30 12.69 -8.89 -64.19
CA LYS A 30 12.85 -8.89 -62.75
C LYS A 30 12.44 -7.53 -62.19
N LEU A 31 11.50 -7.52 -61.29
CA LEU A 31 11.17 -6.38 -60.45
C LEU A 31 12.14 -6.35 -59.26
N ASP A 32 13.16 -5.50 -59.34
CA ASP A 32 14.13 -5.30 -58.26
C ASP A 32 14.29 -3.78 -58.02
N VAL A 33 13.51 -3.27 -57.04
CA VAL A 33 13.40 -1.83 -56.85
C VAL A 33 13.64 -1.48 -55.37
N GLU A 34 14.52 -0.52 -55.14
CA GLU A 34 14.69 0.05 -53.82
C GLU A 34 13.45 0.88 -53.46
N LEU A 35 12.83 0.59 -52.29
CA LEU A 35 11.70 1.39 -51.82
C LEU A 35 12.02 2.88 -51.68
N ARG A 36 13.31 3.23 -51.55
CA ARG A 36 13.79 4.61 -51.52
C ARG A 36 13.42 5.38 -52.77
N LEU A 37 13.42 4.77 -53.95
CA LEU A 37 13.06 5.41 -55.22
C LEU A 37 11.62 5.93 -55.24
N PHE A 38 10.67 5.19 -54.59
CA PHE A 38 9.30 5.66 -54.44
C PHE A 38 9.23 6.90 -53.54
N LEU A 39 10.06 6.95 -52.48
CA LEU A 39 10.17 8.11 -51.58
C LEU A 39 10.76 9.31 -52.33
N GLU A 40 11.77 9.09 -53.17
CA GLU A 40 12.39 10.13 -54.03
C GLU A 40 11.39 10.65 -55.06
N ALA A 41 10.59 9.77 -55.67
CA ALA A 41 9.53 10.16 -56.60
C ALA A 41 8.47 11.05 -55.91
N LYS A 42 8.05 10.68 -54.72
CA LYS A 42 7.13 11.48 -53.91
C LYS A 42 7.75 12.81 -53.48
N ALA A 43 9.01 12.82 -53.05
CA ALA A 43 9.75 14.03 -52.73
C ALA A 43 9.92 14.97 -53.93
N ALA A 44 10.21 14.43 -55.16
CA ALA A 44 10.30 15.20 -56.40
C ALA A 44 8.96 15.85 -56.75
N ARG A 45 7.85 15.11 -56.64
CA ARG A 45 6.50 15.67 -56.81
C ARG A 45 6.25 16.83 -55.83
N ASN A 46 6.54 16.61 -54.57
CA ASN A 46 6.31 17.62 -53.52
C ASN A 46 7.15 18.88 -53.77
N LYS A 47 8.38 18.71 -54.21
CA LYS A 47 9.25 19.83 -54.62
C LYS A 47 8.70 20.60 -55.83
N ALA A 48 8.14 19.89 -56.79
CA ALA A 48 7.50 20.53 -57.95
C ALA A 48 6.28 21.38 -57.52
N VAL A 49 5.48 20.89 -56.59
CA VAL A 49 4.35 21.64 -56.04
C VAL A 49 4.83 22.90 -55.30
N LEU A 50 5.89 22.79 -54.49
CA LEU A 50 6.46 23.93 -53.73
C LEU A 50 7.06 25.00 -54.65
N ASN A 51 7.59 24.61 -55.80
CA ASN A 51 8.16 25.55 -56.80
C ASN A 51 7.10 26.23 -57.67
N GLY A 52 5.82 26.12 -57.31
CA GLY A 52 4.74 26.81 -58.02
C GLY A 52 4.31 26.15 -59.34
N GLN A 53 4.77 24.96 -59.63
CA GLN A 53 4.22 24.20 -60.75
C GLN A 53 2.83 23.69 -60.38
N PRO A 54 1.79 23.89 -61.22
CA PRO A 54 0.44 23.48 -60.91
C PRO A 54 0.29 21.96 -61.05
N TRP A 55 0.72 21.20 -60.02
CA TRP A 55 0.56 19.75 -60.00
C TRP A 55 -0.35 19.36 -58.86
N PRO A 56 -1.64 19.19 -59.12
CA PRO A 56 -2.55 18.74 -58.04
C PRO A 56 -2.14 17.38 -57.50
N ILE A 57 -2.21 17.21 -56.18
CA ILE A 57 -1.86 15.95 -55.47
C ILE A 57 -2.63 14.74 -56.04
N ASN A 58 -3.86 14.94 -56.47
CA ASN A 58 -4.75 13.89 -57.02
C ASN A 58 -4.44 13.56 -58.50
N ARG A 59 -3.52 14.28 -59.15
CA ARG A 59 -3.07 13.94 -60.48
C ARG A 59 -1.83 13.05 -60.43
N PRO A 60 -1.75 11.98 -61.24
CA PRO A 60 -0.57 11.13 -61.28
C PRO A 60 0.69 11.91 -61.68
N TYR A 61 1.74 11.78 -60.88
CA TYR A 61 3.08 12.34 -61.14
C TYR A 61 4.01 11.22 -61.57
N VAL A 62 4.61 11.29 -62.72
CA VAL A 62 5.51 10.27 -63.27
C VAL A 62 6.95 10.67 -63.00
N TYR A 63 7.71 9.79 -62.39
CA TYR A 63 9.13 9.91 -62.11
C TYR A 63 9.89 8.84 -62.89
N GLN A 64 10.96 9.22 -63.54
CA GLN A 64 11.74 8.33 -64.45
C GLN A 64 12.84 7.62 -63.65
N ASP A 65 12.86 6.28 -63.70
CA ASP A 65 13.90 5.41 -63.14
C ASP A 65 14.54 4.58 -64.24
N GLY A 66 15.50 5.17 -65.00
CA GLY A 66 16.09 4.55 -66.16
C GLY A 66 15.07 4.31 -67.30
N ILE A 67 14.84 3.03 -67.63
CA ILE A 67 13.80 2.61 -68.55
C ILE A 67 12.44 2.37 -67.89
N ASN A 68 12.40 2.33 -66.55
CA ASN A 68 11.23 2.12 -65.76
C ASN A 68 10.62 3.45 -65.30
N THR A 69 9.37 3.41 -64.85
CA THR A 69 8.71 4.61 -64.34
C THR A 69 8.02 4.36 -63.03
N ILE A 70 8.07 5.38 -62.13
CA ILE A 70 7.33 5.40 -60.88
C ILE A 70 6.22 6.42 -60.99
N THR A 71 5.00 6.02 -60.77
CA THR A 71 3.86 6.92 -60.71
C THR A 71 3.36 7.09 -59.28
N VAL A 72 3.24 8.36 -58.86
CA VAL A 72 2.76 8.72 -57.50
C VAL A 72 1.47 9.52 -57.66
N LYS A 73 0.37 9.04 -57.06
CA LYS A 73 -0.90 9.76 -56.96
C LYS A 73 -1.38 9.87 -55.53
N GLY A 74 -1.95 11.01 -55.17
CA GLY A 74 -2.46 11.26 -53.84
C GLY A 74 -1.37 11.36 -52.76
N GLN A 75 -1.66 10.88 -51.61
CA GLN A 75 -0.70 10.77 -50.49
C GLN A 75 -0.53 9.30 -50.07
N PRO A 76 0.13 8.48 -50.90
CA PRO A 76 0.40 7.09 -50.52
C PRO A 76 1.36 7.04 -49.32
N ASP A 77 1.21 5.99 -48.52
CA ASP A 77 1.94 5.76 -47.28
C ASP A 77 2.30 4.28 -47.18
N PHE A 78 3.56 3.94 -47.20
CA PHE A 78 4.02 2.56 -47.14
C PHE A 78 3.66 1.87 -45.78
N SER A 79 3.50 2.63 -44.72
CA SER A 79 3.07 2.09 -43.41
C SER A 79 1.59 1.66 -43.39
N LYS A 80 0.80 2.10 -44.39
CA LYS A 80 -0.63 1.86 -44.50
C LYS A 80 -1.04 1.09 -45.74
N VAL A 81 -0.10 0.40 -46.38
CA VAL A 81 -0.40 -0.43 -47.58
C VAL A 81 -1.42 -1.50 -47.20
N ARG A 82 -2.52 -1.53 -47.95
CA ARG A 82 -3.62 -2.49 -47.73
C ARG A 82 -3.72 -3.53 -48.83
N VAL A 83 -3.25 -3.19 -50.05
CA VAL A 83 -3.41 -4.03 -51.21
C VAL A 83 -2.18 -3.87 -52.07
N TYR A 84 -1.65 -4.98 -52.55
CA TYR A 84 -0.70 -5.04 -53.68
C TYR A 84 -1.46 -5.53 -54.91
N MET A 85 -1.23 -4.89 -56.04
CA MET A 85 -1.78 -5.30 -57.33
C MET A 85 -0.63 -5.54 -58.30
N LEU A 86 -0.63 -6.69 -58.93
CA LEU A 86 0.24 -7.02 -60.05
C LEU A 86 -0.62 -7.01 -61.31
N GLU A 87 -0.24 -6.21 -62.27
CA GLU A 87 -0.98 -6.14 -63.53
C GLU A 87 0.00 -6.15 -64.74
N VAL A 88 -0.48 -6.56 -65.86
CA VAL A 88 0.23 -6.50 -67.12
C VAL A 88 -0.62 -5.70 -68.09
N ARG A 89 0.01 -4.74 -68.70
CA ARG A 89 -0.65 -3.79 -69.60
C ARG A 89 -0.07 -3.88 -70.98
N ASN A 90 -0.93 -3.98 -71.99
CA ASN A 90 -0.57 -3.70 -73.37
C ASN A 90 -0.87 -2.20 -73.68
N PRO A 91 0.16 -1.32 -73.77
CA PRO A 91 -0.10 0.10 -73.90
C PRO A 91 -0.68 0.43 -75.27
N LEU A 92 -1.73 1.27 -75.28
CA LEU A 92 -2.35 1.77 -76.54
C LEU A 92 -1.38 2.67 -77.26
N ARG A 93 -1.24 2.44 -78.59
CA ARG A 93 -0.48 3.30 -79.51
C ARG A 93 -1.12 4.68 -79.50
N ASN A 94 -0.31 5.68 -79.22
CA ASN A 94 -0.71 7.06 -79.26
C ASN A 94 0.47 7.95 -79.71
N THR A 95 0.23 9.26 -79.93
CA THR A 95 1.24 10.21 -80.35
C THR A 95 2.43 10.37 -79.39
N ALA A 96 2.26 10.05 -78.11
CA ALA A 96 3.32 10.08 -77.09
C ALA A 96 4.14 8.77 -77.03
N ASN A 97 3.55 7.65 -77.49
CA ASN A 97 4.19 6.31 -77.42
C ASN A 97 4.08 5.61 -78.83
N PRO A 98 4.64 6.15 -79.92
CA PRO A 98 4.42 5.61 -81.24
C PRO A 98 5.19 4.31 -81.54
N GLY A 99 6.12 3.92 -80.68
CA GLY A 99 6.98 2.75 -80.91
C GLY A 99 6.78 1.60 -79.96
N LEU A 100 5.92 1.73 -78.97
CA LEU A 100 5.72 0.72 -77.90
C LEU A 100 4.57 -0.28 -78.16
N ASP A 101 3.69 0.02 -79.09
CA ASP A 101 2.54 -0.83 -79.42
C ASP A 101 2.42 -0.99 -80.95
N ASP A 102 2.27 -2.21 -81.43
CA ASP A 102 2.06 -2.55 -82.83
C ASP A 102 0.56 -2.47 -83.26
N GLY A 103 -0.31 -2.12 -82.34
CA GLY A 103 -1.75 -2.02 -82.49
C GLY A 103 -2.50 -3.36 -82.59
N LEU A 104 -1.83 -4.44 -82.29
CA LEU A 104 -2.40 -5.78 -82.34
C LEU A 104 -2.77 -6.31 -80.91
N ASP A 105 -3.85 -7.03 -80.85
CA ASP A 105 -4.21 -7.75 -79.61
C ASP A 105 -3.15 -8.80 -79.26
N LYS A 106 -2.74 -8.86 -77.99
CA LYS A 106 -1.75 -9.83 -77.50
C LYS A 106 -2.42 -10.90 -76.68
N SER A 107 -2.13 -12.17 -76.98
CA SER A 107 -2.48 -13.29 -76.20
C SER A 107 -1.21 -13.78 -75.47
N ALA A 108 -1.18 -13.74 -74.16
CA ALA A 108 0.00 -14.10 -73.40
C ALA A 108 -0.37 -14.89 -72.12
N GLN A 109 0.50 -15.82 -71.75
CA GLN A 109 0.46 -16.44 -70.46
C GLN A 109 1.52 -15.82 -69.56
N ILE A 110 1.13 -15.35 -68.38
CA ILE A 110 2.02 -14.58 -67.50
C ILE A 110 2.18 -15.32 -66.20
N TRP A 111 3.42 -15.50 -65.81
CA TRP A 111 3.78 -16.15 -64.53
C TRP A 111 4.42 -15.14 -63.62
N PHE A 112 3.87 -14.98 -62.42
CA PHE A 112 4.47 -14.25 -61.32
C PHE A 112 5.13 -15.26 -60.41
N ASN A 113 6.40 -15.02 -60.04
CA ASN A 113 7.11 -15.91 -59.13
C ASN A 113 6.89 -15.45 -57.70
N GLU A 114 7.85 -14.79 -57.07
CA GLU A 114 7.82 -14.32 -55.67
C GLU A 114 7.81 -12.81 -55.59
N LEU A 115 7.01 -12.23 -54.70
CA LEU A 115 7.19 -10.83 -54.29
C LEU A 115 7.62 -10.84 -52.84
N ARG A 116 8.82 -10.35 -52.54
CA ARG A 116 9.39 -10.29 -51.20
C ARG A 116 10.17 -9.00 -50.98
N LEU A 117 10.24 -8.60 -49.71
CA LEU A 117 11.12 -7.54 -49.27
C LEU A 117 12.46 -8.15 -48.84
N THR A 118 13.55 -7.56 -49.31
CA THR A 118 14.93 -7.94 -48.97
C THR A 118 15.70 -6.68 -48.55
N ASP A 119 16.91 -6.86 -48.06
CA ASP A 119 17.84 -5.75 -47.77
C ASP A 119 17.25 -4.69 -46.84
N PHE A 120 16.70 -5.13 -45.72
CA PHE A 120 16.14 -4.25 -44.71
C PHE A 120 17.16 -3.21 -44.24
N ASP A 121 16.71 -1.97 -44.00
CA ASP A 121 17.56 -0.91 -43.49
C ASP A 121 18.12 -1.27 -42.10
N GLU A 122 19.39 -1.69 -42.07
CA GLU A 122 20.12 -2.09 -40.88
C GLU A 122 21.04 -0.98 -40.35
N ARG A 123 20.89 0.25 -40.81
CA ARG A 123 21.71 1.36 -40.35
C ARG A 123 21.65 1.51 -38.86
N GLY A 124 22.80 1.41 -38.20
CA GLY A 124 22.95 1.63 -36.78
C GLY A 124 23.02 3.13 -36.48
N GLY A 125 22.50 3.48 -35.30
CA GLY A 125 22.67 4.81 -34.74
C GLY A 125 23.79 4.84 -33.70
N TRP A 126 24.11 6.03 -33.24
CA TRP A 126 25.02 6.26 -32.14
C TRP A 126 24.36 7.12 -31.06
N ALA A 127 24.84 6.98 -29.83
CA ALA A 127 24.46 7.85 -28.73
C ALA A 127 25.71 8.30 -27.96
N ALA A 128 25.64 9.50 -27.45
CA ALA A 128 26.67 10.06 -26.58
C ALA A 128 26.04 10.80 -25.43
N THR A 129 26.67 10.69 -24.27
CA THR A 129 26.31 11.45 -23.07
C THR A 129 27.54 12.14 -22.49
N ALA A 130 27.36 13.37 -22.05
CA ALA A 130 28.40 14.11 -21.35
C ALA A 130 27.81 14.70 -20.06
N ARG A 131 28.56 14.63 -19.00
CA ARG A 131 28.17 15.22 -17.72
C ARG A 131 29.36 15.89 -17.06
N MET A 132 29.14 17.09 -16.58
CA MET A 132 30.10 17.87 -15.81
C MET A 132 29.48 18.22 -14.47
N ASN A 133 30.18 17.94 -13.40
CA ASN A 133 29.83 18.39 -12.06
C ASN A 133 30.90 19.35 -11.56
N ALA A 134 30.48 20.53 -11.17
CA ALA A 134 31.37 21.56 -10.62
C ALA A 134 30.90 21.91 -9.18
N ARG A 135 31.79 21.77 -8.24
CA ARG A 135 31.55 22.20 -6.86
C ARG A 135 32.28 23.50 -6.60
N LEU A 136 31.57 24.57 -6.34
CA LEU A 136 32.07 25.90 -6.08
C LEU A 136 32.17 26.09 -4.56
N ALA A 137 33.16 25.46 -3.94
CA ALA A 137 33.37 25.41 -2.49
C ALA A 137 32.06 25.07 -1.73
N ASP A 138 31.65 25.92 -0.82
CA ASP A 138 30.40 25.81 -0.04
C ASP A 138 29.28 26.73 -0.55
N PHE A 139 29.46 27.34 -1.73
CA PHE A 139 28.53 28.27 -2.34
C PHE A 139 27.56 27.58 -3.30
N ALA A 140 28.05 26.70 -4.18
CA ALA A 140 27.20 26.05 -5.18
C ALA A 140 27.73 24.71 -5.66
N ASP A 141 26.80 23.81 -5.99
CA ASP A 141 27.04 22.61 -6.77
C ASP A 141 26.28 22.74 -8.08
N VAL A 142 26.98 22.69 -9.21
CA VAL A 142 26.41 22.84 -10.55
C VAL A 142 26.66 21.57 -11.36
N THR A 143 25.61 21.04 -11.96
CA THR A 143 25.68 19.91 -12.88
C THR A 143 25.19 20.36 -14.26
N ILE A 144 25.99 20.12 -15.28
CA ILE A 144 25.63 20.29 -16.69
C ILE A 144 25.68 18.92 -17.33
N SER A 145 24.60 18.51 -17.97
CA SER A 145 24.57 17.26 -18.70
C SER A 145 23.93 17.44 -20.08
N GLY A 146 24.39 16.66 -21.02
CA GLY A 146 23.84 16.59 -22.35
C GLY A 146 23.87 15.16 -22.86
N SER A 147 22.87 14.80 -23.62
CA SER A 147 22.84 13.53 -24.33
C SER A 147 22.30 13.74 -25.75
N LYS A 148 22.81 12.92 -26.63
CA LYS A 148 22.33 12.86 -28.03
C LYS A 148 22.23 11.40 -28.44
N SER A 149 21.09 11.02 -29.01
CA SER A 149 20.91 9.74 -29.66
C SER A 149 20.40 9.96 -31.09
N THR A 150 20.85 9.11 -31.98
CA THR A 150 20.47 9.22 -33.39
C THR A 150 19.56 8.07 -33.79
N ILE A 151 18.88 8.30 -34.95
CA ILE A 151 18.01 7.31 -35.59
C ILE A 151 18.78 5.99 -35.75
N GLY A 152 18.14 4.86 -35.38
CA GLY A 152 18.73 3.52 -35.47
C GLY A 152 19.52 3.08 -34.23
N PHE A 153 19.70 3.96 -33.23
CA PHE A 153 20.31 3.59 -31.96
C PHE A 153 19.36 2.72 -31.12
N GLY A 154 19.87 1.64 -30.58
CA GLY A 154 19.11 0.73 -29.76
C GLY A 154 19.93 -0.48 -29.30
N SER A 155 19.39 -1.28 -28.42
CA SER A 155 19.99 -2.49 -27.92
C SER A 155 20.13 -3.56 -29.03
N ILE A 156 21.15 -4.40 -28.95
CA ILE A 156 21.45 -5.43 -29.98
C ILE A 156 20.34 -6.49 -30.08
N ASP A 157 19.66 -6.75 -29.00
CA ASP A 157 18.55 -7.71 -28.90
C ASP A 157 17.21 -7.16 -29.43
N ARG A 158 17.12 -5.86 -29.72
CA ARG A 158 15.93 -5.26 -30.33
C ARG A 158 15.96 -5.35 -31.84
N ARG A 159 14.80 -5.66 -32.44
CA ARG A 159 14.62 -5.64 -33.88
C ARG A 159 14.89 -4.23 -34.46
N VAL A 160 15.32 -4.15 -35.70
CA VAL A 160 15.59 -2.85 -36.34
C VAL A 160 14.37 -1.92 -36.29
N SER A 161 13.16 -2.49 -36.44
CA SER A 161 11.88 -1.75 -36.37
C SER A 161 11.56 -1.16 -34.99
N GLU A 162 12.19 -1.66 -33.94
CA GLU A 162 11.97 -1.25 -32.55
C GLU A 162 13.05 -0.28 -32.05
N ARG A 163 14.04 0.04 -32.84
CA ARG A 163 15.10 1.00 -32.53
C ARG A 163 14.60 2.43 -32.62
N ASN A 164 15.37 3.36 -32.06
CA ASN A 164 15.02 4.78 -32.04
C ASN A 164 14.77 5.32 -33.46
N ARG A 165 13.63 5.97 -33.65
CA ARG A 165 13.18 6.58 -34.90
C ARG A 165 13.30 8.08 -34.90
N GLU A 166 13.96 8.66 -33.91
CA GLU A 166 14.11 10.08 -33.71
C GLU A 166 15.58 10.44 -33.45
N ASP A 167 15.99 11.60 -33.85
CA ASP A 167 17.24 12.25 -33.44
C ASP A 167 16.92 13.03 -32.14
N ASP A 168 17.26 12.49 -30.97
CA ASP A 168 17.01 13.12 -29.67
C ASP A 168 18.23 13.89 -29.19
N VAL A 169 17.99 15.11 -28.72
CA VAL A 169 18.99 15.95 -28.06
C VAL A 169 18.40 16.43 -26.72
N LEU A 170 19.06 16.12 -25.63
CA LEU A 170 18.73 16.60 -24.29
C LEU A 170 19.89 17.47 -23.77
N PHE A 171 19.53 18.62 -23.24
CA PHE A 171 20.41 19.47 -22.44
C PHE A 171 19.77 19.69 -21.08
N ASP A 172 20.54 19.52 -20.01
CA ASP A 172 20.11 19.75 -18.63
C ASP A 172 21.17 20.51 -17.86
N LEU A 173 20.74 21.58 -17.19
CA LEU A 173 21.53 22.39 -16.27
C LEU A 173 20.82 22.40 -14.93
N SER A 174 21.45 21.91 -13.89
CA SER A 174 20.95 21.99 -12.53
C SER A 174 21.99 22.53 -11.56
N GLY A 175 21.53 23.27 -10.57
CA GLY A 175 22.41 23.87 -9.58
C GLY A 175 21.74 24.03 -8.22
N ASN A 176 22.47 23.68 -7.16
CA ASN A 176 22.15 24.03 -5.79
C ASN A 176 23.05 25.18 -5.37
N VAL A 177 22.46 26.29 -5.00
CA VAL A 177 23.18 27.54 -4.67
C VAL A 177 22.78 28.01 -3.27
N GLU A 178 23.75 28.26 -2.40
CA GLU A 178 23.51 28.83 -1.07
C GLU A 178 23.68 30.36 -1.11
N LEU A 179 22.59 31.06 -1.50
CA LEU A 179 22.59 32.53 -1.61
C LEU A 179 22.84 33.23 -0.26
N GLY A 180 22.63 32.52 0.84
CA GLY A 180 22.93 33.01 2.19
C GLY A 180 24.39 33.44 2.37
N LYS A 181 25.28 32.89 1.56
CA LYS A 181 26.74 33.22 1.58
C LYS A 181 27.08 34.65 1.10
N PHE A 182 26.17 35.30 0.38
CA PHE A 182 26.32 36.72 0.02
C PHE A 182 26.10 37.66 1.20
N PHE A 183 25.56 37.18 2.32
CA PHE A 183 25.32 37.96 3.52
C PHE A 183 26.39 37.64 4.57
N PRO A 184 26.78 38.62 5.41
CA PRO A 184 27.73 38.37 6.49
C PRO A 184 27.28 37.24 7.40
N GLU A 185 28.15 36.33 7.79
CA GLU A 185 27.84 35.15 8.62
C GLU A 185 27.11 35.48 9.93
N ARG A 186 27.41 36.69 10.49
CA ARG A 186 26.70 37.20 11.67
C ARG A 186 25.19 37.40 11.50
N THR A 187 24.66 37.44 10.26
CA THR A 187 23.24 37.53 10.00
C THR A 187 22.53 36.22 10.24
N GLY A 188 23.25 35.10 10.11
CA GLY A 188 22.71 33.75 10.24
C GLY A 188 21.70 33.36 9.15
N LEU A 189 21.62 34.09 8.03
CA LEU A 189 20.66 33.88 6.97
C LEU A 189 21.06 32.69 6.11
N LYS A 190 20.15 31.72 5.94
CA LYS A 190 20.26 30.57 5.04
C LYS A 190 19.21 30.68 3.93
N VAL A 191 19.68 30.72 2.68
CA VAL A 191 18.85 30.87 1.49
C VAL A 191 19.28 29.84 0.45
N PRO A 192 18.98 28.56 0.66
CA PRO A 192 19.27 27.54 -0.33
C PRO A 192 18.31 27.68 -1.51
N MET A 193 18.89 27.71 -2.71
CA MET A 193 18.16 27.82 -3.98
C MET A 193 18.56 26.64 -4.87
N PHE A 194 17.58 25.97 -5.43
CA PHE A 194 17.76 25.00 -6.51
C PHE A 194 17.23 25.59 -7.80
N VAL A 195 18.01 25.50 -8.86
CA VAL A 195 17.60 25.86 -10.22
C VAL A 195 17.83 24.67 -11.15
N ASN A 196 16.89 24.46 -12.05
CA ASN A 196 17.02 23.48 -13.13
C ASN A 196 16.44 24.08 -14.42
N PHE A 197 17.15 23.86 -15.51
CA PHE A 197 16.72 24.13 -16.86
C PHE A 197 17.03 22.92 -17.73
N SER A 198 16.01 22.33 -18.29
CA SER A 198 16.13 21.19 -19.20
C SER A 198 15.42 21.47 -20.50
N LYS A 199 16.05 21.07 -21.61
CA LYS A 199 15.50 21.18 -22.95
C LYS A 199 15.77 19.89 -23.71
N GLN A 200 14.72 19.30 -24.23
CA GLN A 200 14.75 18.10 -25.07
C GLN A 200 14.13 18.42 -26.42
N VAL A 201 14.75 17.94 -27.47
CA VAL A 201 14.28 18.07 -28.87
C VAL A 201 14.42 16.73 -29.54
N GLY A 202 13.30 16.13 -29.93
CA GLY A 202 13.22 14.93 -30.77
C GLY A 202 12.85 15.29 -32.17
N SER A 203 13.71 14.98 -33.15
CA SER A 203 13.44 15.19 -34.57
C SER A 203 13.12 13.86 -35.22
N PRO A 204 11.89 13.64 -35.73
CA PRO A 204 11.48 12.34 -36.25
C PRO A 204 12.21 12.00 -37.56
N GLN A 205 12.33 10.73 -37.88
CA GLN A 205 12.93 10.23 -39.11
C GLN A 205 12.14 10.66 -40.31
N TYR A 206 10.81 10.55 -40.28
CA TYR A 206 9.89 10.88 -41.35
C TYR A 206 9.01 12.06 -40.98
N ASP A 207 8.62 12.86 -41.98
CA ASP A 207 7.70 14.00 -41.83
C ASP A 207 6.28 13.46 -41.54
N PRO A 208 5.71 13.67 -40.33
CA PRO A 208 4.39 13.11 -39.95
C PRO A 208 3.24 13.68 -40.79
N ARG A 209 3.44 14.83 -41.50
CA ARG A 209 2.46 15.40 -42.41
C ARG A 209 2.56 14.79 -43.78
N ASN A 210 3.73 14.29 -44.16
CA ASN A 210 4.01 13.70 -45.45
C ASN A 210 4.85 12.43 -45.27
N GLN A 211 4.19 11.42 -44.76
CA GLN A 211 4.77 10.10 -44.47
C GLN A 211 5.46 9.56 -45.72
N ASP A 212 6.44 8.73 -45.56
CA ASP A 212 7.40 8.28 -46.59
C ASP A 212 8.41 9.35 -47.05
N THR A 213 8.33 10.59 -46.55
CA THR A 213 9.38 11.60 -46.84
C THR A 213 10.24 11.80 -45.59
N GLU A 214 11.54 11.59 -45.73
CA GLU A 214 12.45 11.87 -44.61
C GLU A 214 12.34 13.33 -44.17
N PHE A 215 12.22 13.58 -42.87
CA PHE A 215 12.08 14.94 -42.36
C PHE A 215 13.25 15.86 -42.74
N LYS A 216 14.48 15.31 -42.77
CA LYS A 216 15.67 16.05 -43.27
C LYS A 216 15.52 16.51 -44.70
N THR A 217 14.90 15.70 -45.55
CA THR A 217 14.63 16.04 -46.96
C THR A 217 13.55 17.12 -47.06
N SER A 218 12.48 17.05 -46.26
CA SER A 218 11.48 18.13 -46.18
C SER A 218 12.10 19.46 -45.74
N LEU A 219 13.00 19.45 -44.76
CA LEU A 219 13.71 20.65 -44.30
C LEU A 219 14.67 21.23 -45.37
N LYS A 220 15.39 20.37 -46.13
CA LYS A 220 16.32 20.79 -47.17
C LYS A 220 15.62 21.49 -48.33
N ASN A 221 14.43 21.03 -48.64
CA ASN A 221 13.64 21.56 -49.77
C ASN A 221 12.82 22.81 -49.41
N ALA A 222 12.73 23.21 -48.15
CA ALA A 222 11.93 24.33 -47.66
C ALA A 222 12.74 25.64 -47.58
N THR A 223 12.09 26.81 -47.80
CA THR A 223 12.67 28.13 -47.49
C THR A 223 12.92 28.25 -45.95
N LYS A 224 13.68 29.28 -45.57
CA LYS A 224 14.03 29.43 -44.12
C LYS A 224 12.80 29.56 -43.23
N GLU A 225 11.83 30.37 -43.59
CA GLU A 225 10.60 30.65 -42.87
C GLU A 225 9.74 29.38 -42.77
N VAL A 226 9.60 28.66 -43.89
CA VAL A 226 8.87 27.38 -43.93
C VAL A 226 9.61 26.31 -43.11
N ARG A 227 10.94 26.29 -43.10
CA ARG A 227 11.76 25.35 -42.32
C ARG A 227 11.54 25.52 -40.80
N ASP A 228 11.55 26.76 -40.32
CA ASP A 228 11.35 27.08 -38.92
C ASP A 228 9.92 26.70 -38.49
N SER A 229 8.92 26.97 -39.33
CA SER A 229 7.55 26.51 -39.11
C SER A 229 7.43 24.99 -39.10
N LEU A 230 8.11 24.28 -40.02
CA LEU A 230 8.15 22.84 -40.08
C LEU A 230 8.72 22.21 -38.83
N LYS A 231 9.85 22.72 -38.33
CA LYS A 231 10.44 22.28 -37.09
C LYS A 231 9.52 22.53 -35.90
N PHE A 232 8.89 23.70 -35.87
CA PHE A 232 7.96 24.05 -34.80
C PHE A 232 6.76 23.11 -34.70
N ILE A 233 6.27 22.63 -35.85
CA ILE A 233 5.10 21.74 -35.94
C ILE A 233 5.47 20.27 -35.70
N THR A 234 6.66 19.85 -36.18
CA THR A 234 6.99 18.42 -36.30
C THR A 234 7.88 17.88 -35.20
N GLU A 235 8.80 18.72 -34.69
CA GLU A 235 9.72 18.29 -33.62
C GLU A 235 8.99 18.16 -32.28
N ASP A 236 9.25 17.05 -31.59
CA ASP A 236 8.91 16.91 -30.17
C ASP A 236 9.84 17.82 -29.36
N TYR A 237 9.27 18.86 -28.81
CA TYR A 237 9.99 19.84 -28.03
C TYR A 237 9.47 19.84 -26.62
N THR A 238 10.32 19.53 -25.66
CA THR A 238 10.02 19.60 -24.23
C THR A 238 11.01 20.53 -23.54
N SER A 239 10.52 21.48 -22.76
CA SER A 239 11.35 22.29 -21.86
C SER A 239 10.81 22.29 -20.44
N ARG A 240 11.72 22.20 -19.49
CA ARG A 240 11.43 22.26 -18.06
C ARG A 240 12.28 23.33 -17.41
N LYS A 241 11.65 24.13 -16.55
CA LYS A 241 12.31 25.15 -15.73
C LYS A 241 11.86 24.98 -14.31
N SER A 242 12.79 25.01 -13.38
CA SER A 242 12.51 24.92 -11.95
C SER A 242 13.34 25.91 -11.18
N ILE A 243 12.70 26.61 -10.26
CA ILE A 243 13.37 27.50 -9.30
C ILE A 243 12.74 27.23 -7.94
N ASN A 244 13.54 26.75 -7.01
CA ASN A 244 13.06 26.35 -5.69
C ASN A 244 13.93 26.98 -4.61
N PHE A 245 13.30 27.71 -3.69
CA PHE A 245 13.89 28.19 -2.44
C PHE A 245 13.34 27.33 -1.32
N THR A 246 14.16 26.47 -0.74
CA THR A 246 13.72 25.49 0.25
C THR A 246 14.17 25.90 1.63
N ASN A 247 13.21 26.10 2.55
CA ASN A 247 13.50 26.37 3.96
C ASN A 247 14.43 27.59 4.18
N VAL A 248 14.08 28.69 3.52
CA VAL A 248 14.73 29.98 3.75
C VAL A 248 14.47 30.40 5.19
N ARG A 249 15.51 30.55 5.97
CA ARG A 249 15.42 30.85 7.41
C ARG A 249 16.65 31.58 7.94
N LYS A 250 16.47 32.22 9.08
CA LYS A 250 17.57 32.71 9.89
C LYS A 250 17.92 31.68 10.96
N ILE A 251 19.20 31.37 11.14
CA ILE A 251 19.71 30.51 12.21
C ILE A 251 20.32 31.35 13.32
N LYS A 252 20.25 30.89 14.56
CA LYS A 252 20.90 31.56 15.69
C LYS A 252 22.40 31.48 15.55
N THR A 253 23.03 32.61 15.56
CA THR A 253 24.52 32.75 15.52
C THR A 253 25.15 32.56 16.89
N ASN A 254 24.37 32.85 17.97
CA ASN A 254 24.81 32.57 19.34
C ASN A 254 24.01 31.37 19.90
N PRO A 255 24.64 30.19 20.10
CA PRO A 255 23.97 28.99 20.63
C PRO A 255 23.41 29.16 22.04
N GLU A 256 23.98 30.05 22.85
CA GLU A 256 23.53 30.29 24.24
C GLU A 256 22.29 31.20 24.33
N SER A 257 21.89 31.82 23.22
CA SER A 257 20.72 32.70 23.23
C SER A 257 19.44 31.94 23.49
N LYS A 258 18.63 32.38 24.46
CA LYS A 258 17.34 31.77 24.81
C LYS A 258 16.33 31.93 23.66
N THR A 259 15.67 30.87 23.28
CA THR A 259 14.57 30.92 22.29
C THR A 259 13.33 31.60 22.88
N ARG A 260 12.80 32.59 22.17
CA ARG A 260 11.59 33.35 22.51
C ARG A 260 10.51 33.11 21.46
N LEU A 261 9.24 33.35 21.82
CA LEU A 261 8.11 33.19 20.91
C LEU A 261 8.19 34.08 19.66
N TRP A 262 8.73 35.25 19.77
CA TRP A 262 8.83 36.27 18.69
C TRP A 262 10.15 36.25 17.92
N ASP A 263 11.02 35.29 18.14
CA ASP A 263 12.29 35.18 17.42
C ASP A 263 12.07 34.92 15.94
N VAL A 264 12.72 35.68 15.07
CA VAL A 264 12.66 35.51 13.62
C VAL A 264 13.19 34.15 13.18
N GLU A 265 14.06 33.55 13.97
CA GLU A 265 14.63 32.22 13.78
C GLU A 265 13.58 31.09 13.85
N ASN A 266 12.40 31.39 14.39
CA ASN A 266 11.26 30.45 14.39
C ASN A 266 10.54 30.41 13.03
N LEU A 267 10.84 31.37 12.13
CA LEU A 267 10.18 31.50 10.84
C LEU A 267 11.01 30.82 9.73
N SER A 268 10.36 30.17 8.82
CA SER A 268 10.94 29.70 7.57
C SER A 268 9.96 29.86 6.42
N ALA A 269 10.50 30.05 5.22
CA ALA A 269 9.72 30.18 4.00
C ALA A 269 10.26 29.24 2.94
N THR A 270 9.37 28.73 2.11
CA THR A 270 9.68 27.90 0.95
C THR A 270 8.92 28.45 -0.23
N TYR A 271 9.56 28.51 -1.38
CA TYR A 271 8.91 28.85 -2.64
C TYR A 271 9.45 27.95 -3.75
N ALA A 272 8.57 27.34 -4.52
CA ALA A 272 8.94 26.53 -5.67
C ALA A 272 8.07 26.90 -6.87
N PHE A 273 8.72 27.07 -7.99
CA PHE A 273 8.10 27.30 -9.29
C PHE A 273 8.65 26.28 -10.29
N ASN A 274 7.77 25.55 -10.96
CA ASN A 274 8.13 24.67 -12.05
C ASN A 274 7.26 24.99 -13.26
N GLU A 275 7.88 25.02 -14.42
CA GLU A 275 7.23 25.19 -15.71
C GLU A 275 7.64 24.06 -16.63
N PHE A 276 6.66 23.41 -17.22
CA PHE A 276 6.79 22.38 -18.23
C PHE A 276 6.09 22.89 -19.50
N ASN A 277 6.81 22.90 -20.61
CA ASN A 277 6.26 23.21 -21.92
C ASN A 277 6.57 22.05 -22.85
N HIS A 278 5.56 21.58 -23.53
CA HIS A 278 5.68 20.52 -24.53
C HIS A 278 4.88 20.88 -25.76
N ARG A 279 5.43 20.58 -26.93
CA ARG A 279 4.75 20.62 -28.21
C ARG A 279 5.28 19.53 -29.13
N ASP A 280 4.41 18.99 -29.94
CA ASP A 280 4.71 17.98 -30.94
C ASP A 280 3.78 18.14 -32.17
N PHE A 281 3.72 17.13 -32.98
CA PHE A 281 2.82 17.11 -34.14
C PHE A 281 1.34 17.08 -33.76
N ILE A 282 0.98 16.49 -32.61
CA ILE A 282 -0.41 16.35 -32.14
C ILE A 282 -0.77 17.50 -31.21
N ASN A 283 0.16 17.88 -30.34
CA ASN A 283 -0.05 18.91 -29.34
C ASN A 283 0.56 20.21 -29.84
N GLU A 284 -0.27 21.23 -30.09
CA GLU A 284 0.21 22.55 -30.46
C GLU A 284 0.97 23.20 -29.32
N ASN A 285 0.41 23.10 -28.12
CA ASN A 285 1.01 23.67 -26.93
C ASN A 285 0.43 23.02 -25.67
N THR A 286 1.30 22.44 -24.86
CA THR A 286 0.98 21.95 -23.52
C THR A 286 1.85 22.68 -22.54
N ILE A 287 1.24 23.56 -21.73
CA ILE A 287 1.93 24.30 -20.67
C ILE A 287 1.41 23.84 -19.33
N GLN A 288 2.30 23.43 -18.44
CA GLN A 288 1.97 23.16 -17.06
C GLN A 288 2.86 24.01 -16.14
N LYS A 289 2.24 24.77 -15.24
CA LYS A 289 2.93 25.57 -14.24
C LYS A 289 2.49 25.14 -12.85
N THR A 290 3.46 24.84 -12.01
CA THR A 290 3.20 24.57 -10.59
C THR A 290 3.87 25.61 -9.74
N TYR A 291 3.11 26.18 -8.83
CA TYR A 291 3.57 27.14 -7.85
C TYR A 291 3.32 26.55 -6.47
N ARG A 292 4.35 26.50 -5.65
CA ARG A 292 4.24 26.13 -4.25
C ARG A 292 4.84 27.23 -3.41
N ALA A 293 4.10 27.73 -2.44
CA ALA A 293 4.62 28.64 -1.45
C ALA A 293 4.26 28.12 -0.05
N GLY A 294 5.23 28.10 0.83
CA GLY A 294 5.04 27.67 2.21
C GLY A 294 5.65 28.67 3.19
N PHE A 295 4.90 28.96 4.24
CA PHE A 295 5.37 29.72 5.37
C PHE A 295 5.19 28.92 6.64
N GLN A 296 6.23 28.77 7.43
CA GLN A 296 6.19 27.99 8.66
C GLN A 296 6.76 28.82 9.81
N TYR A 297 6.04 28.79 10.92
CA TYR A 297 6.49 29.22 12.23
C TYR A 297 6.67 27.97 13.09
N ASN A 298 7.84 27.80 13.70
CA ASN A 298 8.15 26.64 14.54
C ASN A 298 8.88 27.09 15.80
N TYR A 299 8.16 27.13 16.90
CA TYR A 299 8.71 27.39 18.22
C TYR A 299 8.84 26.08 18.98
N SER A 300 10.04 25.79 19.47
CA SER A 300 10.31 24.61 20.29
C SER A 300 11.22 25.01 21.45
N LYS A 301 10.74 24.76 22.66
CA LYS A 301 11.50 25.05 23.89
C LYS A 301 11.09 24.08 24.98
N GLN A 302 12.07 23.58 25.73
CA GLN A 302 11.78 22.78 26.90
C GLN A 302 10.95 23.58 27.92
N ALA A 303 9.82 23.00 28.33
CA ALA A 303 8.91 23.66 29.25
C ALA A 303 9.56 23.92 30.61
N LYS A 304 9.52 25.15 31.07
CA LYS A 304 9.94 25.49 32.41
C LYS A 304 8.83 25.18 33.41
N MET A 305 9.05 24.17 34.24
CA MET A 305 8.09 23.76 35.27
C MET A 305 8.16 24.65 36.48
N ILE A 306 7.02 25.17 36.91
CA ILE A 306 6.84 25.90 38.16
C ILE A 306 6.48 24.88 39.23
N THR A 307 7.25 24.83 40.33
CA THR A 307 7.08 23.87 41.43
C THR A 307 6.82 24.66 42.73
N PRO A 308 5.55 25.08 42.99
CA PRO A 308 5.24 26.03 44.05
C PRO A 308 5.50 25.44 45.45
N PHE A 309 5.38 24.14 45.66
CA PHE A 309 5.41 23.47 46.98
C PHE A 309 6.71 22.72 47.25
N GLU A 310 7.66 22.61 46.32
CA GLU A 310 8.86 21.81 46.45
C GLU A 310 9.76 22.25 47.57
N LYS A 311 9.86 23.56 47.80
CA LYS A 311 10.64 24.12 48.89
C LYS A 311 9.91 24.17 50.25
N LEU A 312 8.56 24.14 50.23
CA LEU A 312 7.73 24.26 51.41
C LEU A 312 7.49 22.92 52.12
N ILE A 313 7.40 21.82 51.34
CA ILE A 313 7.03 20.48 51.87
C ILE A 313 8.26 19.56 51.81
N LYS A 314 8.81 19.17 52.95
CA LYS A 314 9.95 18.21 53.02
C LYS A 314 9.53 16.77 53.19
N SER A 315 8.27 16.52 53.62
CA SER A 315 7.77 15.17 53.93
C SER A 315 7.67 14.31 52.68
N LYS A 316 8.20 13.08 52.71
CA LYS A 316 8.07 12.08 51.65
C LYS A 316 6.63 11.56 51.52
N SER A 317 5.86 11.56 52.58
CA SER A 317 4.46 11.12 52.58
C SER A 317 3.53 12.07 51.85
N LEU A 318 3.94 13.33 51.67
CA LEU A 318 3.23 14.34 50.91
C LEU A 318 3.86 14.61 49.52
N ALA A 319 4.53 13.59 48.97
CA ALA A 319 5.25 13.73 47.66
C ALA A 319 4.32 14.16 46.53
N LEU A 320 3.05 13.79 46.53
CA LEU A 320 2.06 14.18 45.53
C LEU A 320 1.89 15.71 45.49
N ILE A 321 1.80 16.35 46.65
CA ILE A 321 1.64 17.82 46.78
C ILE A 321 2.97 18.51 46.62
N ARG A 322 4.05 18.02 47.20
CA ARG A 322 5.40 18.56 47.11
C ARG A 322 5.85 18.68 45.65
N ASP A 323 5.67 17.62 44.89
CA ASP A 323 6.14 17.51 43.51
C ASP A 323 5.13 18.06 42.48
N PHE A 324 4.05 18.72 42.96
CA PHE A 324 3.11 19.36 42.08
C PHE A 324 3.83 20.41 41.20
N ASN A 325 3.60 20.38 39.93
CA ASN A 325 4.27 21.25 38.98
C ASN A 325 3.35 21.56 37.79
N PHE A 326 3.56 22.71 37.19
CA PHE A 326 2.84 23.09 35.97
C PHE A 326 3.67 24.02 35.10
N SER A 327 3.35 24.08 33.81
CA SER A 327 3.94 25.00 32.84
C SER A 327 2.89 25.95 32.27
N LEU A 328 3.25 27.24 32.16
CA LEU A 328 2.35 28.26 31.59
C LEU A 328 2.39 28.36 30.08
N LEU A 329 3.48 27.89 29.46
CA LEU A 329 3.68 28.03 28.03
C LEU A 329 3.78 26.66 27.36
N PRO A 330 3.25 26.50 26.13
CA PRO A 330 3.45 25.29 25.37
C PRO A 330 4.94 25.09 25.06
N SER A 331 5.34 23.84 24.96
CA SER A 331 6.70 23.42 24.60
C SER A 331 6.96 23.51 23.11
N ILE A 332 5.93 23.27 22.29
CA ILE A 332 5.98 23.36 20.83
C ILE A 332 4.75 24.13 20.34
N LEU A 333 4.99 25.10 19.47
CA LEU A 333 3.98 25.75 18.65
C LEU A 333 4.45 25.67 17.21
N ASN A 334 3.65 25.06 16.38
CA ASN A 334 3.86 24.95 14.95
C ASN A 334 2.67 25.52 14.21
N PHE A 335 2.95 26.44 13.30
CA PHE A 335 1.97 26.94 12.36
C PHE A 335 2.56 26.91 10.97
N ARG A 336 1.85 26.34 10.01
CA ARG A 336 2.32 26.22 8.64
C ARG A 336 1.16 26.53 7.69
N ILE A 337 1.44 27.35 6.69
CA ILE A 337 0.57 27.59 5.54
C ILE A 337 1.33 27.11 4.32
N ASP A 338 0.72 26.23 3.55
CA ASP A 338 1.19 25.83 2.24
C ASP A 338 0.14 26.20 1.20
N VAL A 339 0.61 26.73 0.09
CA VAL A 339 -0.20 27.09 -1.06
C VAL A 339 0.35 26.35 -2.27
N ASP A 340 -0.46 25.51 -2.88
CA ASP A 340 -0.11 24.71 -4.05
C ASP A 340 -1.05 25.07 -5.21
N ARG A 341 -0.50 25.55 -6.32
CA ARG A 341 -1.24 25.87 -7.52
C ARG A 341 -0.74 25.09 -8.72
N LEU A 342 -1.60 24.32 -9.33
CA LEU A 342 -1.40 23.71 -10.63
C LEU A 342 -2.21 24.48 -11.66
N TYR A 343 -1.55 24.95 -12.69
CA TYR A 343 -2.15 25.53 -13.89
C TYR A 343 -1.67 24.72 -15.08
N SER A 344 -2.57 24.18 -15.85
CA SER A 344 -2.26 23.46 -17.09
C SER A 344 -3.18 23.91 -18.21
N GLU A 345 -2.61 24.17 -19.36
CA GLU A 345 -3.35 24.38 -20.60
C GLU A 345 -2.82 23.42 -21.67
N ASN A 346 -3.72 22.84 -22.43
CA ASN A 346 -3.41 21.96 -23.54
C ASN A 346 -4.28 22.35 -24.75
N THR A 347 -3.60 22.62 -25.85
CA THR A 347 -4.21 22.90 -27.14
C THR A 347 -3.75 21.84 -28.11
N LEU A 348 -4.69 21.09 -28.66
CA LEU A 348 -4.40 20.14 -29.73
C LEU A 348 -4.21 20.88 -31.05
N ARG A 349 -3.29 20.41 -31.89
CA ARG A 349 -3.08 20.94 -33.20
C ARG A 349 -4.15 20.45 -34.16
N ASP A 350 -4.71 21.36 -34.91
CA ASP A 350 -5.58 21.00 -36.00
C ASP A 350 -4.70 20.60 -37.21
N ASN A 351 -4.69 19.32 -37.50
CA ASN A 351 -3.94 18.74 -38.63
C ASN A 351 -4.84 18.41 -39.83
N ASP A 352 -6.14 18.69 -39.74
CA ASP A 352 -7.08 18.51 -40.87
C ASP A 352 -7.25 19.83 -41.65
N PRO A 353 -6.74 19.92 -42.89
CA PRO A 353 -6.86 21.13 -43.68
C PRO A 353 -8.30 21.47 -44.06
N ASN A 354 -9.24 20.57 -43.88
CA ASN A 354 -10.68 20.78 -44.15
C ASN A 354 -11.48 21.16 -42.92
N ASN A 355 -10.86 21.18 -41.74
CA ASN A 355 -11.53 21.60 -40.53
C ASN A 355 -11.48 23.14 -40.38
N PHE A 356 -12.65 23.77 -40.28
CA PHE A 356 -12.77 25.22 -40.05
C PHE A 356 -13.16 25.57 -38.62
N LEU A 357 -13.32 24.59 -37.75
CA LEU A 357 -13.67 24.83 -36.35
C LEU A 357 -12.41 24.84 -35.48
N PRO A 358 -12.17 25.94 -34.73
CA PRO A 358 -10.99 25.99 -33.87
C PRO A 358 -11.07 24.96 -32.75
N ILE A 359 -9.98 24.24 -32.49
CA ILE A 359 -9.88 23.36 -31.33
C ILE A 359 -9.67 24.21 -30.07
N ASN A 360 -10.60 24.12 -29.16
CA ASN A 360 -10.55 24.90 -27.94
C ASN A 360 -9.42 24.41 -27.02
N THR A 361 -8.72 25.36 -26.39
CA THR A 361 -7.73 25.05 -25.36
C THR A 361 -8.43 24.48 -24.14
N ASN A 362 -7.96 23.33 -23.66
CA ASN A 362 -8.42 22.71 -22.42
C ASN A 362 -7.58 23.22 -21.24
N PHE A 363 -8.26 23.62 -20.15
CA PHE A 363 -7.63 24.12 -18.93
C PHE A 363 -7.88 23.17 -17.78
N ASN A 364 -6.81 22.80 -17.07
CA ASN A 364 -6.88 22.11 -15.81
C ASN A 364 -6.22 22.97 -14.72
N LYS A 365 -7.00 23.38 -13.75
CA LYS A 365 -6.57 24.27 -12.68
C LYS A 365 -6.91 23.66 -11.35
N ASN A 366 -5.95 23.67 -10.45
CA ASN A 366 -6.14 23.26 -9.08
C ASN A 366 -5.32 24.18 -8.18
N PHE A 367 -6.00 24.97 -7.37
CA PHE A 367 -5.37 25.91 -6.46
C PHE A 367 -5.84 25.62 -5.04
N GLN A 368 -4.95 25.04 -4.25
CA GLN A 368 -5.23 24.58 -2.90
C GLN A 368 -4.38 25.33 -1.89
N MET A 369 -4.94 25.51 -0.71
CA MET A 369 -4.25 26.03 0.47
C MET A 369 -4.45 25.08 1.63
N SER A 370 -3.38 24.71 2.31
CA SER A 370 -3.44 23.99 3.58
C SER A 370 -2.90 24.85 4.73
N ARG A 371 -3.59 24.83 5.85
CA ARG A 371 -3.21 25.50 7.09
C ARG A 371 -3.09 24.46 8.18
N ILE A 372 -1.91 24.31 8.74
CA ILE A 372 -1.59 23.29 9.73
C ILE A 372 -1.23 23.98 11.04
N TYR A 373 -1.84 23.56 12.11
CA TYR A 373 -1.64 24.06 13.46
C TYR A 373 -1.20 22.93 14.36
N GLY A 374 -0.14 23.11 15.13
CA GLY A 374 0.33 22.14 16.09
C GLY A 374 0.67 22.78 17.42
N ILE A 375 0.15 22.24 18.50
CA ILE A 375 0.44 22.67 19.86
C ILE A 375 0.80 21.44 20.68
N SER A 376 1.99 21.43 21.27
CA SER A 376 2.36 20.44 22.29
C SER A 376 2.61 21.18 23.61
N TRP A 377 1.85 20.80 24.62
CA TRP A 377 1.91 21.48 25.93
C TRP A 377 2.08 20.47 27.07
N ASN A 378 3.23 20.50 27.67
CA ASN A 378 3.47 19.77 28.92
C ASN A 378 2.87 20.57 30.07
N LEU A 379 1.57 20.33 30.35
CA LEU A 379 0.85 21.00 31.45
C LEU A 379 1.54 20.70 32.78
N THR A 380 1.93 19.46 32.99
CA THR A 380 2.75 19.02 34.11
C THR A 380 3.83 18.05 33.60
N ARG A 381 4.77 17.64 34.45
CA ARG A 381 5.73 16.57 34.11
C ARG A 381 5.03 15.23 33.80
N SER A 382 3.83 15.05 34.32
CA SER A 382 3.05 13.81 34.13
C SER A 382 1.88 13.94 33.14
N MET A 383 1.57 15.16 32.66
CA MET A 383 0.43 15.43 31.81
C MET A 383 0.85 16.27 30.60
N GLN A 384 0.56 15.76 29.41
CA GLN A 384 0.86 16.41 28.12
C GLN A 384 -0.41 16.45 27.28
N ILE A 385 -0.63 17.58 26.62
CA ILE A 385 -1.65 17.77 25.60
C ILE A 385 -0.95 18.02 24.27
N ASP A 386 -1.32 17.26 23.26
CA ASP A 386 -0.93 17.46 21.87
C ASP A 386 -2.20 17.73 21.06
N PHE A 387 -2.25 18.89 20.42
CA PHE A 387 -3.34 19.29 19.53
C PHE A 387 -2.76 19.55 18.15
N ASN A 388 -3.32 18.91 17.13
CA ASN A 388 -2.97 19.14 15.72
C ASN A 388 -4.26 19.37 14.93
N ALA A 389 -4.26 20.40 14.09
CA ALA A 389 -5.38 20.68 13.21
C ALA A 389 -4.89 21.00 11.80
N THR A 390 -5.67 20.61 10.82
CA THR A 390 -5.42 20.89 9.40
C THR A 390 -6.71 21.41 8.77
N ASN A 391 -6.58 22.48 8.01
CA ASN A 391 -7.65 23.04 7.22
C ASN A 391 -7.20 23.07 5.76
N TYR A 392 -7.95 22.44 4.88
CA TYR A 392 -7.77 22.50 3.43
C TYR A 392 -8.81 23.42 2.82
N SER A 393 -8.37 24.27 1.91
CA SER A 393 -9.22 25.22 1.18
C SER A 393 -8.88 25.18 -0.31
N ILE A 394 -9.88 25.35 -1.14
CA ILE A 394 -9.73 25.57 -2.59
C ILE A 394 -9.86 27.08 -2.83
N ILE A 395 -8.94 27.61 -3.63
CA ILE A 395 -8.99 29.00 -4.12
C ILE A 395 -9.57 28.92 -5.52
N ASP A 396 -10.82 29.36 -5.65
CA ASP A 396 -11.54 29.28 -6.92
C ASP A 396 -10.89 30.22 -7.95
N GLU A 397 -10.56 29.70 -9.13
CA GLU A 397 -9.95 30.43 -10.23
C GLU A 397 -10.98 30.68 -11.35
N PRO A 398 -11.01 31.91 -11.93
CA PRO A 398 -11.84 32.18 -13.10
C PRO A 398 -11.50 31.27 -14.30
N GLU A 399 -12.47 31.03 -15.16
CA GLU A 399 -12.29 30.18 -16.35
C GLU A 399 -11.30 30.77 -17.38
N GLY A 400 -10.65 29.91 -18.15
CA GLY A 400 -9.71 30.26 -19.21
C GLY A 400 -8.38 30.82 -18.69
N ARG A 401 -7.64 31.54 -19.52
CA ARG A 401 -6.34 32.15 -19.16
C ARG A 401 -6.52 33.27 -18.14
N ILE A 402 -5.61 33.36 -17.17
CA ILE A 402 -5.62 34.35 -16.10
C ILE A 402 -4.91 35.63 -16.57
N ASN A 403 -5.69 36.66 -16.85
CA ASN A 403 -5.20 37.98 -17.28
C ASN A 403 -6.05 39.10 -16.64
N GLY A 404 -5.52 40.34 -16.56
CA GLY A 404 -6.24 41.52 -16.12
C GLY A 404 -7.11 41.30 -14.88
N LEU A 405 -8.43 41.61 -14.98
CA LEU A 405 -9.41 41.46 -13.89
C LEU A 405 -9.51 40.06 -13.29
N LYS A 406 -9.26 39.01 -14.10
CA LYS A 406 -9.25 37.63 -13.61
C LYS A 406 -8.13 37.37 -12.59
N ARG A 407 -6.99 38.05 -12.77
CA ARG A 407 -5.88 38.00 -11.81
C ARG A 407 -6.25 38.66 -10.50
N ASP A 408 -6.97 39.79 -10.56
CA ASP A 408 -7.40 40.49 -9.36
C ASP A 408 -8.45 39.68 -8.56
N THR A 409 -9.36 39.02 -9.25
CA THR A 409 -10.32 38.07 -8.64
C THR A 409 -9.57 36.91 -7.96
N LEU A 410 -8.53 36.36 -8.61
CA LEU A 410 -7.71 35.30 -8.04
C LEU A 410 -7.02 35.75 -6.75
N TRP A 411 -6.41 36.95 -6.74
CA TRP A 411 -5.78 37.50 -5.56
C TRP A 411 -6.78 37.80 -4.42
N GLN A 412 -7.98 38.28 -4.75
CA GLN A 412 -9.06 38.48 -3.74
C GLN A 412 -9.46 37.14 -3.11
N ASN A 413 -9.62 36.07 -3.90
CA ASN A 413 -9.97 34.75 -3.41
C ASN A 413 -8.84 34.18 -2.52
N LEU A 414 -7.58 34.39 -2.91
CA LEU A 414 -6.42 34.00 -2.11
C LEU A 414 -6.38 34.72 -0.76
N MET A 415 -6.59 36.05 -0.76
CA MET A 415 -6.58 36.86 0.47
C MET A 415 -7.75 36.55 1.40
N LYS A 416 -8.85 36.01 0.88
CA LYS A 416 -9.96 35.47 1.67
C LYS A 416 -9.68 34.07 2.20
N LEU A 417 -8.48 33.51 1.95
CA LEU A 417 -8.03 32.19 2.37
C LEU A 417 -8.81 31.03 1.70
N GLY A 418 -9.46 31.30 0.57
CA GLY A 418 -10.22 30.32 -0.18
C GLY A 418 -11.48 29.81 0.52
N ARG A 419 -12.11 28.80 -0.08
CA ARG A 419 -13.27 28.08 0.44
C ARG A 419 -12.80 26.79 1.10
N THR A 420 -13.04 26.64 2.40
CA THR A 420 -12.69 25.43 3.15
C THR A 420 -13.41 24.23 2.56
N THR A 421 -12.67 23.16 2.25
CA THR A 421 -13.19 21.87 1.78
C THR A 421 -13.12 20.79 2.82
N ASP A 422 -12.07 20.83 3.64
CA ASP A 422 -11.86 19.87 4.70
C ASP A 422 -11.25 20.56 5.91
N TYR A 423 -11.73 20.17 7.08
CA TYR A 423 -11.16 20.55 8.35
C TYR A 423 -11.06 19.31 9.24
N GLY A 424 -9.91 19.06 9.79
CA GLY A 424 -9.72 17.99 10.75
C GLY A 424 -8.81 18.39 11.90
N HIS A 425 -9.10 17.89 13.09
CA HIS A 425 -8.17 18.00 14.21
C HIS A 425 -8.09 16.74 15.04
N THR A 426 -6.97 16.58 15.73
CA THR A 426 -6.72 15.53 16.72
C THR A 426 -6.21 16.18 18.00
N MET A 427 -6.74 15.73 19.13
CA MET A 427 -6.27 16.09 20.46
C MET A 427 -5.89 14.82 21.21
N ASN A 428 -4.69 14.77 21.77
CA ASN A 428 -4.23 13.68 22.63
C ASN A 428 -3.84 14.26 23.98
N LEU A 429 -4.48 13.76 25.03
CA LEU A 429 -4.12 14.01 26.42
C LEU A 429 -3.48 12.75 26.99
N THR A 430 -2.19 12.80 27.26
CA THR A 430 -1.46 11.71 27.92
C THR A 430 -1.24 12.07 29.37
N TYR A 431 -1.65 11.21 30.30
CA TYR A 431 -1.50 11.43 31.72
C TYR A 431 -0.92 10.21 32.41
N ASN A 432 0.30 10.34 32.92
CA ASN A 432 0.93 9.38 33.81
C ASN A 432 0.45 9.70 35.24
N VAL A 433 -0.60 9.00 35.67
CA VAL A 433 -1.22 9.27 36.99
C VAL A 433 -0.21 8.99 38.09
N PRO A 434 0.11 9.97 38.93
CA PRO A 434 1.20 9.84 39.91
C PRO A 434 0.78 9.01 41.13
N ILE A 435 0.14 7.84 40.95
CA ILE A 435 -0.26 6.90 42.01
C ILE A 435 0.94 6.46 42.83
N ASN A 436 2.08 6.31 42.17
CA ASN A 436 3.35 5.91 42.78
C ASN A 436 3.89 6.92 43.80
N LYS A 437 3.35 8.14 43.84
CA LYS A 437 3.69 9.16 44.84
C LYS A 437 2.80 9.10 46.11
N LEU A 438 1.74 8.29 46.08
CA LEU A 438 0.92 8.04 47.25
C LEU A 438 1.67 7.08 48.18
N PRO A 439 1.61 7.31 49.52
CA PRO A 439 2.30 6.44 50.45
C PRO A 439 1.85 4.98 50.29
N GLY A 440 2.81 4.11 50.11
CA GLY A 440 2.54 2.67 49.99
C GLY A 440 2.18 2.18 48.61
N MET A 441 2.00 3.07 47.60
CA MET A 441 1.52 2.71 46.25
C MET A 441 2.59 2.84 45.15
N ASP A 442 3.86 2.93 45.48
CA ASP A 442 5.01 3.04 44.54
C ASP A 442 5.20 1.83 43.61
N TRP A 443 4.55 0.71 43.92
CA TRP A 443 4.53 -0.49 43.07
C TRP A 443 3.48 -0.43 41.95
N ILE A 444 2.61 0.61 41.93
CA ILE A 444 1.59 0.82 40.89
C ILE A 444 2.00 1.98 40.01
N THR A 445 1.99 1.74 38.71
CA THR A 445 2.06 2.79 37.69
C THR A 445 0.82 2.74 36.81
N LEU A 446 0.26 3.91 36.48
CA LEU A 446 -0.93 4.03 35.67
C LEU A 446 -0.72 5.12 34.61
N ALA A 447 -0.63 4.70 33.36
CA ALA A 447 -0.63 5.62 32.24
C ALA A 447 -2.01 5.61 31.57
N THR A 448 -2.55 6.80 31.37
CA THR A 448 -3.83 6.98 30.67
C THR A 448 -3.66 7.89 29.48
N ARG A 449 -4.41 7.62 28.43
CA ARG A 449 -4.46 8.47 27.24
C ARG A 449 -5.92 8.67 26.82
N TYR A 450 -6.26 9.92 26.58
CA TYR A 450 -7.49 10.32 25.93
C TYR A 450 -7.15 10.92 24.57
N GLY A 451 -7.66 10.32 23.51
CA GLY A 451 -7.55 10.84 22.13
C GLY A 451 -8.92 11.24 21.63
N ALA A 452 -9.00 12.41 21.03
CA ALA A 452 -10.18 12.88 20.32
C ALA A 452 -9.80 13.28 18.90
N GLY A 453 -10.64 12.96 17.93
CA GLY A 453 -10.51 13.38 16.55
C GLY A 453 -11.83 13.93 16.03
N PHE A 454 -11.75 14.92 15.18
CA PHE A 454 -12.89 15.49 14.47
C PHE A 454 -12.50 15.75 13.02
N ASN A 455 -13.42 15.50 12.11
CA ASN A 455 -13.30 15.85 10.69
C ASN A 455 -14.61 16.42 10.16
N TRP A 456 -14.52 17.48 9.39
CA TRP A 456 -15.59 18.09 8.61
C TRP A 456 -15.16 18.11 7.15
N GLN A 457 -16.02 17.69 6.27
CA GLN A 457 -15.78 17.68 4.83
C GLN A 457 -16.97 18.28 4.09
N THR A 458 -16.69 19.15 3.13
CA THR A 458 -17.74 19.77 2.30
C THR A 458 -18.40 18.74 1.39
N GLU A 459 -19.60 19.02 0.95
CA GLU A 459 -20.27 18.22 -0.08
C GLU A 459 -19.46 18.15 -1.38
N PRO A 460 -19.65 17.10 -2.20
CA PRO A 460 -18.96 16.97 -3.49
C PRO A 460 -19.25 18.14 -4.42
N LEU A 461 -18.25 18.56 -5.21
CA LEU A 461 -18.40 19.65 -6.20
C LEU A 461 -19.53 19.42 -7.20
N LEU A 462 -19.80 18.16 -7.53
CA LEU A 462 -20.86 17.82 -8.49
C LEU A 462 -22.24 18.20 -7.98
N THR A 463 -22.50 17.99 -6.68
CA THR A 463 -23.77 18.35 -6.03
C THR A 463 -23.81 19.83 -5.68
N MET A 464 -22.71 20.41 -5.26
CA MET A 464 -22.59 21.84 -4.93
C MET A 464 -22.91 22.75 -6.11
N ASN A 465 -22.63 22.33 -7.33
CA ASN A 465 -22.89 23.11 -8.55
C ASN A 465 -24.31 22.95 -9.09
N ASP A 466 -25.13 22.05 -8.55
CA ASP A 466 -26.55 21.89 -8.92
C ASP A 466 -27.45 22.44 -7.79
N PRO A 467 -28.08 23.60 -7.98
CA PRO A 467 -28.88 24.23 -6.92
C PRO A 467 -30.14 23.44 -6.54
N ARG A 468 -30.48 22.38 -7.30
CA ARG A 468 -31.62 21.49 -7.02
C ARG A 468 -31.26 20.40 -6.00
N ILE A 469 -29.97 20.19 -5.73
CA ILE A 469 -29.45 19.13 -4.87
C ILE A 469 -28.72 19.78 -3.71
N ASN A 470 -29.05 19.37 -2.48
CA ASN A 470 -28.33 19.79 -1.29
C ASN A 470 -28.14 18.59 -0.36
N VAL A 471 -27.17 17.75 -0.66
CA VAL A 471 -26.86 16.58 0.18
C VAL A 471 -26.10 16.93 1.45
N GLY A 472 -25.61 18.17 1.56
CA GLY A 472 -24.90 18.68 2.73
C GLY A 472 -23.51 18.11 2.91
N ASN A 473 -22.82 18.64 3.90
CA ASN A 473 -21.46 18.25 4.33
C ASN A 473 -21.49 16.94 5.12
N THR A 474 -20.31 16.44 5.48
CA THR A 474 -20.18 15.32 6.40
C THR A 474 -19.35 15.71 7.62
N ILE A 475 -19.71 15.20 8.79
CA ILE A 475 -18.91 15.31 10.00
C ILE A 475 -18.64 13.93 10.58
N GLN A 476 -17.44 13.79 11.13
CA GLN A 476 -17.01 12.58 11.82
C GLN A 476 -16.28 12.96 13.10
N ASN A 477 -16.54 12.26 14.17
CA ASN A 477 -15.68 12.31 15.34
C ASN A 477 -15.16 10.94 15.75
N SER A 478 -14.13 10.94 16.59
CA SER A 478 -13.60 9.75 17.22
C SER A 478 -13.13 10.05 18.63
N ARG A 479 -13.22 9.02 19.50
CA ARG A 479 -12.70 9.05 20.85
C ARG A 479 -11.92 7.76 21.13
N THR A 480 -10.72 7.88 21.69
CA THR A 480 -9.93 6.75 22.17
C THR A 480 -9.60 6.97 23.63
N ILE A 481 -10.00 6.04 24.48
CA ILE A 481 -9.62 5.99 25.90
C ILE A 481 -8.69 4.80 26.05
N GLN A 482 -7.48 5.05 26.56
CA GLN A 482 -6.52 3.99 26.83
C GLN A 482 -6.08 4.07 28.30
N ILE A 483 -6.08 2.92 28.98
CA ILE A 483 -5.71 2.78 30.38
C ILE A 483 -4.69 1.64 30.49
N ASN A 484 -3.48 1.96 30.94
CA ASN A 484 -2.36 1.02 31.03
C ASN A 484 -1.84 0.94 32.47
N PRO A 485 -2.44 0.12 33.34
CA PRO A 485 -1.91 -0.17 34.66
C PRO A 485 -0.71 -1.13 34.58
N THR A 486 0.30 -0.89 35.37
CA THR A 486 1.40 -1.83 35.60
C THR A 486 1.64 -1.98 37.09
N LEU A 487 1.66 -3.22 37.57
CA LEU A 487 1.84 -3.60 38.98
C LEU A 487 3.18 -4.30 39.12
N SER A 488 4.16 -3.66 39.74
CA SER A 488 5.44 -4.27 40.08
C SER A 488 5.29 -5.05 41.41
N MET A 489 5.01 -6.35 41.30
CA MET A 489 4.82 -7.19 42.48
C MET A 489 6.11 -7.32 43.29
N VAL A 490 7.26 -7.25 42.64
CA VAL A 490 8.58 -7.22 43.33
C VAL A 490 8.70 -6.01 44.25
N ALA A 491 8.28 -4.82 43.81
CA ALA A 491 8.27 -3.63 44.63
C ALA A 491 7.28 -3.76 45.79
N LEU A 492 6.13 -4.41 45.58
CA LEU A 492 5.17 -4.71 46.62
C LEU A 492 5.75 -5.69 47.67
N TYR A 493 6.35 -6.79 47.23
CA TYR A 493 6.93 -7.80 48.13
C TYR A 493 8.05 -7.22 49.00
N ASN A 494 8.88 -6.34 48.47
CA ASN A 494 9.98 -5.68 49.17
C ASN A 494 9.51 -4.77 50.33
N LYS A 495 8.22 -4.43 50.40
CA LYS A 495 7.65 -3.69 51.54
C LYS A 495 7.45 -4.55 52.79
N PHE A 496 7.27 -5.84 52.61
CA PHE A 496 7.12 -6.77 53.71
C PHE A 496 8.51 -7.15 54.23
N GLY A 497 8.85 -6.72 55.46
CA GLY A 497 10.19 -6.89 56.02
C GLY A 497 10.64 -8.36 56.10
N PHE A 498 9.69 -9.28 56.37
CA PHE A 498 10.00 -10.70 56.41
C PHE A 498 10.37 -11.28 55.02
N VAL A 499 9.70 -10.82 53.93
CA VAL A 499 10.02 -11.26 52.57
C VAL A 499 11.40 -10.69 52.14
N ARG A 500 11.68 -9.44 52.51
CA ARG A 500 12.94 -8.80 52.25
C ARG A 500 14.11 -9.47 52.98
N SER A 501 13.97 -9.77 54.24
CA SER A 501 15.00 -10.43 55.04
C SER A 501 15.25 -11.87 54.58
N MET A 502 14.22 -12.60 54.21
CA MET A 502 14.34 -13.96 53.66
C MET A 502 14.85 -14.03 52.23
N SER A 503 14.57 -13.02 51.43
CA SER A 503 15.17 -12.92 50.04
C SER A 503 16.65 -12.55 50.07
N GLN A 504 17.14 -11.91 51.16
CA GLN A 504 18.53 -11.56 51.39
C GLN A 504 19.30 -12.60 52.20
N ALA A 505 18.59 -13.38 53.07
CA ALA A 505 19.18 -14.46 53.85
C ALA A 505 19.52 -15.64 52.94
N ASP A 506 20.81 -15.93 52.85
CA ASP A 506 21.33 -17.04 52.09
C ASP A 506 20.85 -18.39 52.72
N LYS A 507 19.95 -19.15 52.01
CA LYS A 507 20.23 -20.55 51.74
C LYS A 507 19.85 -21.63 52.72
N SER A 508 18.73 -21.61 53.40
CA SER A 508 18.09 -22.91 53.66
C SER A 508 17.24 -23.29 52.43
N LYS A 509 17.60 -24.39 51.73
CA LYS A 509 17.05 -24.76 50.42
C LYS A 509 15.51 -24.86 50.36
N SER A 510 14.85 -25.18 51.42
CA SER A 510 13.38 -25.36 51.49
C SER A 510 12.60 -24.05 51.71
N ALA A 511 13.07 -23.19 52.63
CA ALA A 511 12.40 -21.91 52.91
C ALA A 511 12.54 -20.94 51.69
N GLY A 512 13.68 -20.96 51.01
CA GLY A 512 13.90 -20.18 49.81
C GLY A 512 12.99 -20.59 48.64
N PHE A 513 12.69 -21.87 48.52
CA PHE A 513 11.74 -22.37 47.50
C PHE A 513 10.31 -21.86 47.72
N LEU A 514 9.79 -21.94 48.93
CA LEU A 514 8.45 -21.47 49.27
C LEU A 514 8.30 -19.97 49.07
N ILE A 515 9.32 -19.18 49.42
CA ILE A 515 9.31 -17.72 49.18
C ILE A 515 9.38 -17.39 47.71
N ASN A 516 10.22 -18.08 46.94
CA ASN A 516 10.24 -17.89 45.50
C ASN A 516 8.91 -18.25 44.85
N LEU A 517 8.19 -19.25 45.33
CA LEU A 517 6.87 -19.61 44.86
C LEU A 517 5.82 -18.53 45.20
N ILE A 518 5.81 -17.99 46.42
CA ILE A 518 4.93 -16.91 46.84
C ILE A 518 5.23 -15.62 46.11
N THR A 519 6.51 -15.31 45.85
CA THR A 519 6.98 -14.12 45.12
C THR A 519 7.18 -14.36 43.65
N SER A 520 6.64 -15.44 43.12
CA SER A 520 6.82 -15.85 41.72
C SER A 520 6.22 -14.86 40.72
N LEU A 521 5.11 -14.24 41.04
CA LEU A 521 4.50 -13.21 40.21
C LEU A 521 5.35 -11.93 40.28
N LYS A 522 6.05 -11.58 39.18
CA LYS A 522 6.99 -10.44 39.16
C LYS A 522 6.33 -9.15 38.71
N ASN A 523 5.53 -9.25 37.68
CA ASN A 523 4.90 -8.09 37.02
C ASN A 523 3.54 -8.48 36.48
N VAL A 524 2.56 -7.59 36.62
CA VAL A 524 1.26 -7.68 35.95
C VAL A 524 1.04 -6.35 35.23
N SER A 525 0.79 -6.40 33.95
CA SER A 525 0.43 -5.22 33.15
C SER A 525 -0.89 -5.46 32.42
N GLY A 526 -1.65 -4.39 32.27
CA GLY A 526 -2.89 -4.38 31.51
C GLY A 526 -2.88 -3.25 30.50
N ALA A 527 -3.58 -3.44 29.41
CA ALA A 527 -3.93 -2.38 28.48
C ALA A 527 -5.41 -2.55 28.12
N TYR A 528 -6.19 -1.55 28.43
CA TYR A 528 -7.57 -1.42 28.00
C TYR A 528 -7.66 -0.24 27.04
N THR A 529 -8.16 -0.48 25.84
CA THR A 529 -8.38 0.54 24.82
C THR A 529 -9.83 0.48 24.37
N LYS A 530 -10.53 1.61 24.47
CA LYS A 530 -11.86 1.79 23.90
C LYS A 530 -11.81 2.88 22.85
N THR A 531 -12.16 2.53 21.62
CA THR A 531 -12.26 3.47 20.51
C THR A 531 -13.71 3.55 20.05
N GLU A 532 -14.22 4.75 19.93
CA GLU A 532 -15.59 5.05 19.51
C GLU A 532 -15.55 6.11 18.42
N GLY A 533 -16.50 6.06 17.50
CA GLY A 533 -16.58 7.02 16.42
C GLY A 533 -18.01 7.18 15.91
N THR A 534 -18.35 8.40 15.48
CA THR A 534 -19.62 8.73 14.86
C THR A 534 -19.39 9.45 13.55
N PHE A 535 -20.04 9.01 12.49
CA PHE A 535 -20.07 9.63 11.18
C PHE A 535 -21.51 10.07 10.87
N LEU A 536 -21.71 11.35 10.62
CA LEU A 536 -23.00 11.96 10.29
C LEU A 536 -22.92 12.64 8.91
N PRO A 537 -23.61 12.10 7.89
CA PRO A 537 -23.78 12.76 6.60
C PRO A 537 -24.95 13.74 6.62
N GLY A 538 -25.03 14.60 5.61
CA GLY A 538 -26.13 15.53 5.44
C GLY A 538 -26.05 16.76 6.35
N TYR A 539 -24.90 17.06 6.91
CA TYR A 539 -24.68 18.16 7.84
C TYR A 539 -24.60 19.51 7.12
N LEU A 540 -25.40 20.49 7.49
CA LEU A 540 -25.51 21.79 6.80
C LEU A 540 -24.52 22.86 7.28
N PRO A 541 -24.22 23.00 8.60
CA PRO A 541 -23.35 24.05 9.08
C PRO A 541 -21.94 23.97 8.50
N LYS A 542 -21.28 25.09 8.38
CA LYS A 542 -19.89 25.20 7.91
C LYS A 542 -18.92 25.06 9.08
N THR A 543 -17.64 25.11 8.80
CA THR A 543 -16.60 25.16 9.84
C THR A 543 -15.91 26.53 9.80
N SER A 544 -15.77 27.19 10.95
CA SER A 544 -15.09 28.48 11.09
C SER A 544 -13.93 28.44 12.06
N PHE A 545 -14.13 28.22 13.34
CA PHE A 545 -13.04 28.17 14.34
C PHE A 545 -12.98 26.80 15.03
N MET A 546 -11.83 26.11 14.97
CA MET A 546 -11.60 24.80 15.56
C MET A 546 -12.67 23.74 15.21
N GLY A 547 -13.27 23.83 14.02
CA GLY A 547 -14.34 22.91 13.59
C GLY A 547 -15.75 23.36 13.98
N GLN A 548 -15.89 24.40 14.78
CA GLN A 548 -17.17 24.95 15.21
C GLN A 548 -17.68 25.94 14.18
N ASP A 549 -18.95 25.88 13.82
CA ASP A 549 -19.68 26.96 13.22
C ASP A 549 -20.12 27.91 14.35
N LEU A 550 -19.57 29.10 14.37
CA LEU A 550 -19.84 30.08 15.45
C LEU A 550 -21.26 30.67 15.38
N ASP A 551 -21.82 30.79 14.17
CA ASP A 551 -23.17 31.33 13.97
C ASP A 551 -24.25 30.32 14.35
N ALA A 552 -24.08 29.06 13.96
CA ALA A 552 -25.01 27.99 14.28
C ALA A 552 -24.76 27.34 15.65
N GLY A 553 -23.62 27.60 16.31
CA GLY A 553 -23.22 26.92 17.53
C GLY A 553 -23.01 25.40 17.34
N ALA A 554 -22.65 24.96 16.14
CA ALA A 554 -22.68 23.58 15.67
C ALA A 554 -21.27 23.04 15.36
N PRO A 555 -20.94 21.75 15.60
CA PRO A 555 -21.76 20.71 16.23
C PRO A 555 -21.71 20.74 17.77
N GLY A 556 -20.96 21.64 18.36
CA GLY A 556 -20.70 21.77 19.78
C GLY A 556 -19.42 21.10 20.24
N TYR A 557 -18.79 21.72 21.27
CA TYR A 557 -17.47 21.30 21.76
C TYR A 557 -17.44 19.86 22.28
N ASP A 558 -18.56 19.34 22.80
CA ASP A 558 -18.64 17.93 23.20
C ASP A 558 -18.31 17.01 22.01
N PHE A 559 -18.99 17.21 20.88
CA PHE A 559 -18.76 16.41 19.66
C PHE A 559 -17.37 16.65 19.06
N LEU A 560 -16.87 17.88 19.06
CA LEU A 560 -15.55 18.25 18.54
C LEU A 560 -14.42 17.54 19.29
N PHE A 561 -14.57 17.37 20.61
CA PHE A 561 -13.57 16.71 21.45
C PHE A 561 -13.94 15.27 21.82
N GLY A 562 -14.68 14.60 20.92
CA GLY A 562 -14.86 13.14 20.95
C GLY A 562 -16.06 12.66 21.76
N GLY A 563 -16.99 13.53 22.14
CA GLY A 563 -18.25 13.11 22.77
C GLY A 563 -19.03 12.16 21.87
N GLN A 564 -19.54 11.07 22.42
CA GLN A 564 -20.23 10.00 21.70
C GLN A 564 -21.73 9.93 22.02
N ARG A 565 -22.31 11.03 22.43
CA ARG A 565 -23.78 11.14 22.52
C ARG A 565 -24.36 11.16 21.13
N ASP A 566 -25.54 10.55 20.95
CA ASP A 566 -26.21 10.54 19.65
C ASP A 566 -26.52 11.97 19.22
N ILE A 567 -25.80 12.41 18.19
CA ILE A 567 -25.86 13.76 17.64
C ILE A 567 -27.11 13.98 16.78
N ARG A 568 -27.81 12.93 16.31
CA ARG A 568 -28.94 13.02 15.39
C ARG A 568 -30.07 13.87 15.98
N ASN A 569 -30.48 13.59 17.20
CA ASN A 569 -31.56 14.33 17.86
C ASN A 569 -31.25 15.84 18.00
N ARG A 570 -30.01 16.16 18.40
CA ARG A 570 -29.58 17.56 18.50
C ARG A 570 -29.54 18.24 17.14
N SER A 571 -29.08 17.52 16.12
CA SER A 571 -29.01 18.04 14.75
C SER A 571 -30.41 18.29 14.16
N LEU A 572 -31.38 17.43 14.48
CA LEU A 572 -32.78 17.62 14.07
C LEU A 572 -33.39 18.85 14.72
N MET A 573 -33.27 19.00 16.04
CA MET A 573 -33.83 20.11 16.78
C MET A 573 -33.30 21.47 16.33
N ASN A 574 -32.03 21.52 15.86
CA ASN A 574 -31.40 22.75 15.42
C ASN A 574 -31.39 22.93 13.89
N GLY A 575 -31.97 22.03 13.12
CA GLY A 575 -32.04 22.14 11.67
C GLY A 575 -30.66 21.96 10.98
N TRP A 576 -29.75 21.16 11.57
CA TRP A 576 -28.41 20.98 11.03
C TRP A 576 -28.29 19.87 9.99
N ILE A 577 -29.38 19.17 9.67
CA ILE A 577 -29.40 18.07 8.69
C ILE A 577 -30.25 18.44 7.50
N THR A 578 -29.76 18.11 6.31
CA THR A 578 -30.49 18.31 5.06
C THR A 578 -31.79 17.50 5.01
N ARG A 579 -32.81 18.08 4.34
CA ARG A 579 -34.05 17.37 4.01
C ARG A 579 -34.06 16.79 2.59
N ASP A 580 -32.91 16.77 1.93
CA ASP A 580 -32.81 16.24 0.59
C ASP A 580 -32.91 14.70 0.61
N SER A 581 -33.89 14.15 -0.10
CA SER A 581 -34.12 12.70 -0.20
C SER A 581 -33.02 11.95 -0.97
N LEU A 582 -32.18 12.67 -1.72
CA LEU A 582 -31.04 12.12 -2.45
C LEU A 582 -29.85 11.76 -1.54
N LEU A 583 -29.90 12.13 -0.27
CA LEU A 583 -28.89 11.71 0.72
C LEU A 583 -28.87 10.18 0.84
N ASN A 584 -27.80 9.54 0.36
CA ASN A 584 -27.65 8.08 0.35
C ASN A 584 -26.47 7.58 1.22
N GLN A 585 -25.72 8.49 1.83
CA GLN A 585 -24.66 8.11 2.76
C GLN A 585 -25.24 7.61 4.08
N LEU A 586 -24.61 6.58 4.67
CA LEU A 586 -25.06 6.00 5.93
C LEU A 586 -24.57 6.80 7.13
N TYR A 587 -25.44 6.99 8.12
CA TYR A 587 -25.02 7.30 9.48
C TYR A 587 -24.30 6.08 10.06
N ILE A 588 -23.11 6.27 10.65
CA ILE A 588 -22.32 5.18 11.21
C ILE A 588 -21.92 5.54 12.64
N ASN A 589 -22.07 4.56 13.54
CA ASN A 589 -21.52 4.63 14.90
C ASN A 589 -20.69 3.36 15.16
N THR A 590 -19.43 3.54 15.57
CA THR A 590 -18.49 2.46 15.80
C THR A 590 -18.03 2.41 17.24
N ILE A 591 -17.91 1.20 17.79
CA ILE A 591 -17.35 0.94 19.12
C ILE A 591 -16.38 -0.23 18.98
N LYS A 592 -15.14 -0.05 19.43
CA LYS A 592 -14.14 -1.11 19.53
C LYS A 592 -13.52 -1.12 20.92
N GLU A 593 -13.48 -2.27 21.53
CA GLU A 593 -12.86 -2.50 22.85
C GLU A 593 -11.80 -3.58 22.74
N ASP A 594 -10.58 -3.24 23.13
CA ASP A 594 -9.44 -4.15 23.20
C ASP A 594 -8.93 -4.24 24.64
N MET A 595 -8.76 -5.46 25.11
CA MET A 595 -8.17 -5.77 26.43
C MET A 595 -6.96 -6.67 26.23
N ASN A 596 -5.85 -6.32 26.83
CA ASN A 596 -4.64 -7.11 26.85
C ASN A 596 -4.06 -7.14 28.25
N PHE A 597 -3.94 -8.32 28.83
CA PHE A 597 -3.32 -8.54 30.12
C PHE A 597 -2.07 -9.41 29.94
N ARG A 598 -1.01 -9.04 30.62
CA ARG A 598 0.25 -9.78 30.65
C ARG A 598 0.71 -9.95 32.09
N GLY A 599 1.08 -11.18 32.44
CA GLY A 599 1.67 -11.53 33.75
C GLY A 599 3.03 -12.21 33.52
N LEU A 600 4.01 -11.87 34.34
CA LEU A 600 5.31 -12.56 34.39
C LEU A 600 5.43 -13.31 35.69
N ILE A 601 5.60 -14.63 35.62
CA ILE A 601 5.77 -15.54 36.75
C ILE A 601 7.15 -16.20 36.67
N GLU A 602 7.91 -16.14 37.74
CA GLU A 602 9.21 -16.81 37.91
C GLU A 602 9.19 -17.68 39.17
N PRO A 603 8.64 -18.92 39.11
CA PRO A 603 8.47 -19.76 40.26
C PRO A 603 9.78 -20.31 40.84
N ILE A 604 10.76 -20.55 39.94
CA ILE A 604 12.15 -20.92 40.26
C ILE A 604 13.09 -20.04 39.42
N ARG A 605 14.32 -19.93 39.87
CA ARG A 605 15.33 -19.16 39.12
C ARG A 605 15.45 -19.68 37.68
N ASP A 606 15.53 -18.77 36.72
CA ASP A 606 15.72 -19.05 35.30
C ASP A 606 14.51 -19.71 34.61
N LEU A 607 13.39 -19.95 35.28
CA LEU A 607 12.12 -20.38 34.69
C LEU A 607 11.19 -19.18 34.59
N ARG A 608 10.94 -18.70 33.38
CA ARG A 608 10.02 -17.61 33.07
C ARG A 608 8.75 -18.14 32.45
N ILE A 609 7.62 -17.75 33.01
CA ILE A 609 6.29 -18.05 32.47
C ILE A 609 5.61 -16.71 32.19
N GLU A 610 5.43 -16.41 30.92
CA GLU A 610 4.66 -15.25 30.49
C GLU A 610 3.22 -15.68 30.24
N LEU A 611 2.28 -15.04 30.91
CA LEU A 611 0.85 -15.19 30.71
C LEU A 611 0.34 -14.02 29.86
N THR A 612 -0.48 -14.29 28.85
CA THR A 612 -1.14 -13.25 28.04
C THR A 612 -2.61 -13.57 27.87
N ALA A 613 -3.49 -12.59 28.16
CA ALA A 613 -4.92 -12.74 27.99
C ALA A 613 -5.45 -11.58 27.13
N LEU A 614 -6.10 -11.91 26.02
CA LEU A 614 -6.53 -10.97 25.00
C LEU A 614 -8.04 -11.05 24.81
N LYS A 615 -8.70 -9.91 24.67
CA LYS A 615 -10.09 -9.81 24.22
C LYS A 615 -10.22 -8.60 23.32
N SER A 616 -10.84 -8.78 22.17
CA SER A 616 -11.18 -7.72 21.24
C SER A 616 -12.62 -7.89 20.78
N GLN A 617 -13.38 -6.81 20.76
CA GLN A 617 -14.74 -6.79 20.24
C GLN A 617 -15.00 -5.48 19.52
N SER A 618 -15.70 -5.55 18.39
CA SER A 618 -16.12 -4.39 17.63
C SER A 618 -17.61 -4.47 17.30
N PHE A 619 -18.26 -3.31 17.31
CA PHE A 619 -19.64 -3.10 16.88
C PHE A 619 -19.67 -1.89 15.97
N ASN A 620 -20.27 -2.05 14.81
CA ASN A 620 -20.45 -1.01 13.81
C ASN A 620 -21.93 -0.94 13.46
N TYR A 621 -22.61 0.05 14.03
CA TYR A 621 -24.01 0.35 13.72
C TYR A 621 -24.07 1.28 12.51
N SER A 622 -24.85 0.93 11.50
CA SER A 622 -25.10 1.75 10.33
C SER A 622 -26.59 1.78 9.98
N THR A 623 -27.04 2.95 9.51
CA THR A 623 -28.42 3.13 9.06
C THR A 623 -28.49 4.24 8.01
N ASN A 624 -29.39 4.14 7.07
CA ASN A 624 -29.70 5.24 6.18
C ASN A 624 -30.65 6.19 6.92
N PHE A 625 -30.07 7.24 7.54
CA PHE A 625 -30.79 8.24 8.30
C PHE A 625 -31.07 9.44 7.41
N LYS A 626 -32.32 9.57 6.93
CA LYS A 626 -32.70 10.63 6.01
C LYS A 626 -34.16 11.09 6.16
N PHE A 627 -34.46 12.25 5.62
CA PHE A 627 -35.83 12.76 5.52
C PHE A 627 -36.62 12.01 4.44
N LEU A 628 -37.83 11.57 4.80
CA LEU A 628 -38.76 10.94 3.87
C LEU A 628 -39.93 11.88 3.62
N PRO A 629 -40.13 12.37 2.36
CA PRO A 629 -41.28 13.20 2.02
C PRO A 629 -42.64 12.53 2.27
N SER A 630 -42.69 11.21 2.15
CA SER A 630 -43.95 10.42 2.34
C SER A 630 -44.45 10.44 3.79
N SER A 631 -43.57 10.44 4.78
CA SER A 631 -43.92 10.49 6.21
C SER A 631 -43.70 11.89 6.81
N ASN A 632 -43.10 12.80 6.06
CA ASN A 632 -42.66 14.14 6.50
C ASN A 632 -41.78 14.07 7.77
N SER A 633 -40.98 13.03 7.89
CA SER A 633 -40.13 12.78 9.07
C SER A 633 -38.79 12.23 8.68
N PHE A 634 -37.82 12.34 9.62
CA PHE A 634 -36.53 11.64 9.51
C PHE A 634 -36.64 10.23 10.02
N GLU A 635 -36.18 9.25 9.24
CA GLU A 635 -36.29 7.84 9.58
C GLU A 635 -34.93 7.12 9.49
N ASN A 636 -34.81 6.08 10.29
CA ASN A 636 -33.69 5.14 10.23
C ASN A 636 -34.08 3.94 9.37
N LEU A 637 -33.60 3.93 8.13
CA LEU A 637 -33.91 2.87 7.17
C LEU A 637 -32.82 1.80 7.24
N SER A 638 -33.25 0.53 7.30
CA SER A 638 -32.38 -0.64 7.30
C SER A 638 -31.24 -0.57 8.34
N PRO A 639 -31.54 -0.38 9.63
CA PRO A 639 -30.53 -0.35 10.65
C PRO A 639 -29.82 -1.71 10.76
N VAL A 640 -28.50 -1.73 10.67
CA VAL A 640 -27.68 -2.95 10.77
C VAL A 640 -26.53 -2.70 11.74
N THR A 641 -26.31 -3.65 12.64
CA THR A 641 -25.10 -3.70 13.47
C THR A 641 -24.23 -4.86 13.00
N THR A 642 -23.02 -4.57 12.60
CA THR A 642 -22.00 -5.57 12.25
C THR A 642 -20.88 -5.56 13.26
N GLY A 643 -20.06 -6.60 13.30
CA GLY A 643 -18.93 -6.59 14.19
C GLY A 643 -18.11 -7.87 14.17
N ASP A 644 -17.06 -7.86 14.97
CA ASP A 644 -16.12 -8.96 15.18
C ASP A 644 -15.89 -9.18 16.67
N PHE A 645 -15.61 -10.42 17.02
CA PHE A 645 -15.28 -10.79 18.40
C PHE A 645 -14.11 -11.77 18.40
N SER A 646 -13.16 -11.57 19.30
CA SER A 646 -12.03 -12.46 19.51
C SER A 646 -11.62 -12.46 20.97
N ILE A 647 -11.32 -13.64 21.49
CA ILE A 647 -10.93 -13.81 22.89
C ILE A 647 -9.92 -14.95 23.04
N SER A 648 -8.91 -14.75 23.89
CA SER A 648 -8.04 -15.85 24.29
C SER A 648 -8.83 -16.90 25.05
N PHE A 649 -8.62 -18.16 24.70
CA PHE A 649 -9.49 -19.26 25.09
C PHE A 649 -8.67 -20.49 25.51
N PHE A 650 -9.33 -21.53 26.03
CA PHE A 650 -8.65 -22.74 26.48
C PHE A 650 -9.28 -23.98 25.87
N SER A 651 -8.51 -24.68 25.01
CA SER A 651 -8.93 -25.90 24.31
C SER A 651 -7.93 -27.06 24.47
N LEU A 652 -6.97 -26.94 25.38
CA LEU A 652 -5.87 -27.91 25.60
C LEU A 652 -6.35 -29.35 25.75
N LYS A 653 -7.50 -29.57 26.42
CA LYS A 653 -8.05 -30.92 26.66
C LYS A 653 -8.25 -31.73 25.37
N THR A 654 -8.53 -31.04 24.26
CA THR A 654 -8.81 -31.67 22.95
C THR A 654 -7.70 -31.50 21.94
N ALA A 655 -6.62 -30.82 22.30
CA ALA A 655 -5.51 -30.46 21.40
C ALA A 655 -4.81 -31.69 20.73
N PHE A 656 -4.78 -32.80 21.46
CA PHE A 656 -4.08 -34.02 21.03
C PHE A 656 -5.03 -35.13 20.57
N SER A 657 -6.32 -34.80 20.33
CA SER A 657 -7.26 -35.78 19.80
C SER A 657 -6.81 -36.27 18.43
N LYS A 658 -6.84 -37.61 18.26
CA LYS A 658 -6.49 -38.30 17.01
C LYS A 658 -7.72 -38.54 16.16
N GLU A 659 -7.54 -38.53 14.85
CA GLU A 659 -8.53 -38.92 13.85
C GLU A 659 -8.29 -40.36 13.43
N SER A 660 -9.32 -41.03 12.96
CA SER A 660 -9.19 -42.34 12.31
C SER A 660 -8.32 -42.23 11.05
N LYS A 661 -7.36 -43.13 10.93
CA LYS A 661 -6.51 -43.18 9.72
C LYS A 661 -7.22 -43.71 8.49
N LEU A 662 -8.32 -44.45 8.65
CA LEU A 662 -9.05 -45.10 7.57
C LEU A 662 -9.98 -44.11 6.85
N ASN A 663 -10.78 -43.37 7.57
CA ASN A 663 -11.83 -42.50 7.04
C ASN A 663 -11.77 -41.05 7.53
N ASN A 664 -10.67 -40.65 8.19
CA ASN A 664 -10.48 -39.33 8.79
C ASN A 664 -11.56 -38.92 9.79
N SER A 665 -12.42 -39.86 10.26
CA SER A 665 -13.49 -39.54 11.21
C SER A 665 -12.91 -39.01 12.53
N SER A 666 -13.59 -38.07 13.15
CA SER A 666 -13.19 -37.42 14.41
C SER A 666 -14.20 -37.68 15.50
N ARG A 667 -13.73 -38.30 16.62
CA ARG A 667 -14.57 -38.48 17.82
C ARG A 667 -15.12 -37.14 18.35
N LEU A 668 -14.37 -36.05 18.25
CA LEU A 668 -14.83 -34.72 18.66
C LEU A 668 -15.98 -34.22 17.80
N PHE A 669 -15.94 -34.54 16.50
CA PHE A 669 -17.04 -34.19 15.59
C PHE A 669 -18.29 -34.99 15.90
N GLN A 670 -18.18 -36.28 16.18
CA GLN A 670 -19.31 -37.09 16.64
C GLN A 670 -19.91 -36.56 17.96
N GLN A 671 -19.05 -36.23 18.94
CA GLN A 671 -19.48 -35.60 20.16
C GLN A 671 -20.17 -34.24 19.95
N PHE A 672 -19.71 -33.45 18.97
CA PHE A 672 -20.39 -32.22 18.56
C PHE A 672 -21.81 -32.52 18.06
N GLN A 673 -21.99 -33.57 17.28
CA GLN A 673 -23.30 -33.97 16.76
C GLN A 673 -24.24 -34.41 17.88
N GLU A 674 -23.75 -35.20 18.85
CA GLU A 674 -24.49 -35.65 20.02
C GLU A 674 -24.89 -34.47 20.94
N ASN A 675 -23.97 -33.55 21.16
CA ASN A 675 -24.20 -32.41 22.06
C ASN A 675 -25.30 -31.46 21.53
N ARG A 676 -25.62 -31.47 20.19
CA ARG A 676 -26.67 -30.60 19.62
C ARG A 676 -28.04 -30.85 20.26
N THR A 677 -28.38 -32.09 20.58
CA THR A 677 -29.65 -32.45 21.24
C THR A 677 -29.70 -31.86 22.63
N ILE A 678 -28.66 -32.04 23.44
CA ILE A 678 -28.58 -31.53 24.82
C ILE A 678 -28.69 -30.01 24.84
N ILE A 679 -27.94 -29.34 23.98
CA ILE A 679 -27.92 -27.86 23.89
C ILE A 679 -29.26 -27.31 23.40
N SER A 680 -29.92 -27.96 22.45
CA SER A 680 -31.25 -27.60 21.98
C SER A 680 -32.28 -27.61 23.09
N GLN A 681 -32.31 -28.66 23.89
CA GLN A 681 -33.22 -28.79 25.07
C GLN A 681 -32.95 -27.70 26.10
N ARG A 682 -31.66 -27.38 26.35
CA ARG A 682 -31.28 -26.31 27.28
C ARG A 682 -31.70 -24.92 26.82
N LEU A 683 -31.63 -24.67 25.52
CA LEU A 683 -32.08 -23.40 24.92
C LEU A 683 -33.60 -23.29 24.92
N GLY A 684 -34.30 -24.36 24.58
CA GLY A 684 -35.76 -24.43 24.68
C GLY A 684 -36.28 -24.18 26.07
N ALA A 685 -35.70 -24.83 27.07
CA ALA A 685 -36.05 -24.63 28.49
C ALA A 685 -35.86 -23.19 28.99
N ARG A 686 -35.02 -22.39 28.34
CA ARG A 686 -34.80 -20.96 28.67
C ARG A 686 -35.73 -20.00 27.95
N ASN A 687 -36.27 -20.37 26.79
CA ASN A 687 -37.13 -19.50 26.00
C ASN A 687 -38.62 -19.87 26.18
N PRO A 688 -39.42 -19.05 26.90
CA PRO A 688 -40.84 -19.30 27.10
C PRO A 688 -41.68 -19.43 25.82
N ASN A 689 -41.16 -18.90 24.70
CA ASN A 689 -41.80 -18.97 23.39
C ASN A 689 -41.55 -20.31 22.66
N SER A 690 -40.70 -21.20 23.22
CA SER A 690 -40.43 -22.54 22.73
C SER A 690 -41.44 -23.54 23.34
N SER A 691 -42.29 -24.08 22.50
CA SER A 691 -43.37 -25.00 22.94
C SER A 691 -43.24 -26.36 22.23
N GLY A 692 -42.84 -27.37 23.06
CA GLY A 692 -42.75 -28.75 22.53
C GLY A 692 -41.36 -29.16 22.05
N SER A 693 -41.24 -30.38 21.56
CA SER A 693 -40.02 -30.94 20.98
C SER A 693 -40.38 -31.89 19.82
N ALA A 694 -39.54 -31.92 18.81
CA ALA A 694 -39.64 -32.84 17.69
C ALA A 694 -38.29 -33.47 17.37
N GLY A 695 -38.23 -34.80 17.22
CA GLY A 695 -36.96 -35.48 16.89
C GLY A 695 -35.85 -35.31 17.90
N GLY A 696 -36.18 -35.06 19.21
CA GLY A 696 -35.20 -34.81 20.26
C GLY A 696 -34.74 -33.35 20.41
N TYR A 697 -35.17 -32.46 19.53
CA TYR A 697 -34.81 -31.02 19.54
C TYR A 697 -35.98 -30.17 20.01
N ALA A 698 -35.70 -29.14 20.78
CA ALA A 698 -36.74 -28.21 21.26
C ALA A 698 -37.25 -27.36 20.10
N ASP A 699 -38.50 -26.94 20.18
CA ASP A 699 -39.19 -26.12 19.19
C ASP A 699 -38.43 -24.76 19.03
N GLY A 700 -38.18 -24.38 17.79
CA GLY A 700 -37.36 -23.18 17.48
C GLY A 700 -35.86 -23.36 17.55
N TYR A 701 -35.34 -24.51 17.98
CA TYR A 701 -33.91 -24.81 18.13
C TYR A 701 -33.55 -26.16 17.48
N ASN A 702 -33.77 -26.28 16.17
CA ASN A 702 -33.43 -27.48 15.42
C ASN A 702 -31.90 -27.75 15.36
N LYS A 703 -31.53 -28.95 14.88
CA LYS A 703 -30.12 -29.41 14.76
C LYS A 703 -29.18 -28.43 14.05
N ASN A 704 -29.72 -27.58 13.16
CA ASN A 704 -28.95 -26.59 12.39
C ASN A 704 -29.18 -25.15 12.88
N SER A 705 -29.88 -24.95 14.00
CA SER A 705 -29.99 -23.62 14.61
C SER A 705 -28.62 -23.09 15.03
N GLN A 706 -28.31 -21.86 14.65
CA GLN A 706 -27.01 -21.21 14.95
C GLN A 706 -26.65 -21.32 16.45
N ASP A 707 -27.61 -21.09 17.35
CA ASP A 707 -27.36 -21.09 18.78
C ASP A 707 -27.06 -22.51 19.30
N VAL A 708 -27.68 -23.53 18.71
CA VAL A 708 -27.39 -24.94 18.99
C VAL A 708 -25.99 -25.30 18.48
N LEU A 709 -25.67 -24.91 17.26
CA LEU A 709 -24.39 -25.24 16.63
C LEU A 709 -23.19 -24.64 17.37
N ILE A 710 -23.25 -23.36 17.74
CA ILE A 710 -22.15 -22.66 18.42
C ILE A 710 -21.83 -23.28 19.78
N ALA A 711 -22.86 -23.47 20.64
CA ALA A 711 -22.64 -24.00 21.97
C ALA A 711 -22.20 -25.48 21.92
N SER A 712 -22.75 -26.28 21.00
CA SER A 712 -22.35 -27.68 20.81
C SER A 712 -20.91 -27.82 20.31
N PHE A 713 -20.49 -26.94 19.37
CA PHE A 713 -19.12 -26.87 18.88
C PHE A 713 -18.16 -26.51 20.02
N LEU A 714 -18.45 -25.47 20.79
CA LEU A 714 -17.62 -25.08 21.93
C LEU A 714 -17.54 -26.18 22.98
N SER A 715 -18.64 -26.87 23.29
CA SER A 715 -18.65 -28.00 24.23
C SER A 715 -17.71 -29.11 23.78
N ALA A 716 -17.86 -29.62 22.55
CA ALA A 716 -17.05 -30.71 22.02
C ALA A 716 -15.56 -30.36 21.91
N TYR A 717 -15.24 -29.21 21.34
CA TYR A 717 -13.84 -28.83 21.04
C TYR A 717 -13.08 -28.19 22.19
N THR A 718 -13.75 -27.87 23.30
CA THR A 718 -13.06 -27.47 24.55
C THR A 718 -13.03 -28.60 25.63
N GLY A 719 -13.73 -29.70 25.38
CA GLY A 719 -13.87 -30.80 26.33
C GLY A 719 -14.66 -30.43 27.56
N LYS A 720 -15.62 -29.48 27.44
CA LYS A 720 -16.57 -29.12 28.49
C LYS A 720 -17.88 -29.89 28.26
N ASP A 721 -18.52 -30.30 29.37
CA ASP A 721 -19.78 -31.00 29.31
C ASP A 721 -20.89 -30.10 28.70
N ALA A 722 -21.67 -30.65 27.77
CA ALA A 722 -22.82 -30.00 27.14
C ALA A 722 -23.89 -29.51 28.11
N ASN A 723 -24.04 -30.16 29.23
CA ASN A 723 -24.98 -29.75 30.30
C ASN A 723 -24.53 -28.49 31.05
N SER A 724 -23.22 -28.19 31.08
CA SER A 724 -22.66 -27.10 31.89
C SER A 724 -22.05 -25.96 31.06
N ILE A 725 -21.82 -26.15 29.78
CA ILE A 725 -21.25 -25.11 28.91
C ILE A 725 -22.11 -23.84 28.93
N SER A 726 -21.45 -22.66 28.91
CA SER A 726 -22.14 -21.38 28.74
C SER A 726 -22.84 -21.29 27.40
N LEU A 727 -24.11 -20.92 27.39
CA LEU A 727 -24.87 -20.64 26.18
C LEU A 727 -24.65 -19.22 25.63
N ASN A 728 -23.77 -18.43 26.28
CA ASN A 728 -23.43 -17.08 25.81
C ASN A 728 -22.52 -17.16 24.60
N ARG A 729 -22.94 -16.51 23.51
CA ARG A 729 -22.24 -16.45 22.23
C ARG A 729 -20.90 -15.72 22.33
N PHE A 730 -20.79 -14.76 23.26
CA PHE A 730 -19.60 -13.96 23.52
C PHE A 730 -19.06 -14.24 24.93
N PRO A 731 -18.04 -15.08 25.09
CA PRO A 731 -17.40 -15.29 26.38
C PRO A 731 -16.86 -13.98 26.99
N LYS A 732 -17.07 -13.74 28.25
CA LYS A 732 -16.74 -12.47 28.91
C LYS A 732 -15.30 -12.39 29.39
N VAL A 733 -14.76 -13.49 29.92
CA VAL A 733 -13.46 -13.54 30.60
C VAL A 733 -12.43 -14.22 29.72
N PRO A 734 -11.34 -13.51 29.34
CA PRO A 734 -10.25 -14.10 28.58
C PRO A 734 -9.43 -15.05 29.46
N ILE A 735 -9.13 -16.24 28.96
CA ILE A 735 -8.28 -17.23 29.64
C ILE A 735 -6.85 -17.02 29.12
N PRO A 736 -5.84 -16.98 30.03
CA PRO A 736 -4.49 -16.67 29.59
C PRO A 736 -3.86 -17.79 28.76
N ASN A 737 -3.22 -17.40 27.69
CA ASN A 737 -2.21 -18.16 26.96
C ASN A 737 -0.88 -18.05 27.71
N TRP A 738 0.07 -18.97 27.49
CA TRP A 738 1.35 -18.92 28.17
C TRP A 738 2.53 -19.22 27.27
N ARG A 739 3.67 -18.69 27.67
CA ARG A 739 4.99 -18.99 27.13
C ARG A 739 5.92 -19.30 28.30
N LEU A 740 6.60 -20.42 28.21
CA LEU A 740 7.54 -20.88 29.20
C LEU A 740 8.95 -20.88 28.58
N SER A 741 9.92 -20.35 29.29
CA SER A 741 11.34 -20.43 28.93
C SER A 741 12.17 -20.77 30.16
N TYR A 742 13.06 -21.76 30.02
CA TYR A 742 13.97 -22.20 31.07
C TYR A 742 15.41 -22.21 30.55
N ASN A 743 16.28 -21.41 31.18
CA ASN A 743 17.69 -21.27 30.80
C ASN A 743 18.67 -21.63 31.94
N GLY A 744 18.16 -22.32 32.97
CA GLY A 744 18.94 -22.69 34.16
C GLY A 744 19.75 -23.97 34.02
N LEU A 745 19.68 -24.71 32.92
CA LEU A 745 20.38 -26.00 32.76
C LEU A 745 21.91 -25.90 32.91
N THR A 746 22.49 -24.82 32.41
CA THR A 746 23.95 -24.59 32.47
C THR A 746 24.49 -24.33 33.87
N LYS A 747 23.64 -24.19 34.88
CA LYS A 747 24.03 -24.08 36.30
C LYS A 747 24.40 -25.41 36.93
N TYR A 748 23.98 -26.50 36.32
CA TYR A 748 24.38 -27.85 36.75
C TYR A 748 25.75 -28.24 36.18
N SER A 749 26.66 -28.76 36.98
CA SER A 749 28.06 -29.05 36.58
C SER A 749 28.15 -29.86 35.27
N PHE A 750 27.37 -30.95 35.17
CA PHE A 750 27.32 -31.78 33.98
C PHE A 750 26.98 -31.00 32.69
N PHE A 751 26.00 -30.11 32.72
CA PHE A 751 25.63 -29.33 31.57
C PHE A 751 26.60 -28.17 31.29
N ASN A 752 27.16 -27.58 32.34
CA ASN A 752 28.13 -26.48 32.22
C ASN A 752 29.45 -26.92 31.58
N GLU A 753 29.82 -28.17 31.70
CA GLU A 753 31.03 -28.71 31.04
C GLU A 753 30.89 -28.75 29.52
N ILE A 754 29.68 -28.97 29.01
CA ILE A 754 29.38 -29.18 27.60
C ILE A 754 28.79 -27.89 26.92
N PHE A 755 27.87 -27.22 27.58
CA PHE A 755 27.11 -26.12 27.01
C PHE A 755 27.52 -24.73 27.53
N THR A 756 27.56 -23.76 26.65
CA THR A 756 27.64 -22.32 27.00
C THR A 756 26.25 -21.75 27.31
N SER A 757 25.22 -22.17 26.57
CA SER A 757 23.82 -21.88 26.86
C SER A 757 22.94 -23.07 26.49
N ALA A 758 21.88 -23.26 27.24
CA ALA A 758 20.86 -24.28 26.97
C ALA A 758 19.50 -23.74 27.40
N ASP A 759 18.67 -23.43 26.42
CA ASP A 759 17.35 -22.83 26.60
C ASP A 759 16.25 -23.82 26.19
N ILE A 760 15.28 -24.04 27.06
CA ILE A 760 14.08 -24.82 26.77
C ILE A 760 12.90 -23.86 26.65
N ASN A 761 12.16 -23.96 25.55
CA ASN A 761 11.03 -23.12 25.25
C ASN A 761 9.75 -23.95 25.03
N HIS A 762 8.63 -23.47 25.57
CA HIS A 762 7.30 -24.01 25.30
C HIS A 762 6.31 -22.85 25.23
N ALA A 763 5.40 -22.86 24.27
CA ALA A 763 4.35 -21.83 24.20
C ALA A 763 3.03 -22.45 23.75
N TYR A 764 1.96 -22.01 24.40
CA TYR A 764 0.58 -22.36 24.08
C TYR A 764 -0.24 -21.10 23.85
N ARG A 765 -0.96 -21.08 22.74
CA ARG A 765 -1.93 -20.03 22.42
C ARG A 765 -3.20 -20.64 21.87
N SER A 766 -4.33 -20.20 22.41
CA SER A 766 -5.63 -20.53 21.84
C SER A 766 -6.52 -19.29 21.79
N THR A 767 -7.29 -19.15 20.72
CA THR A 767 -8.16 -18.01 20.46
C THR A 767 -9.47 -18.51 19.87
N PHE A 768 -10.57 -18.07 20.45
CA PHE A 768 -11.91 -18.19 19.89
C PHE A 768 -12.29 -16.87 19.22
N SER A 769 -12.77 -16.92 17.98
CA SER A 769 -13.17 -15.76 17.21
C SER A 769 -14.51 -15.97 16.52
N VAL A 770 -15.28 -14.91 16.44
CA VAL A 770 -16.46 -14.76 15.59
C VAL A 770 -16.09 -13.75 14.52
N ASN A 771 -15.91 -14.22 13.29
CA ASN A 771 -15.44 -13.40 12.19
C ASN A 771 -16.64 -12.89 11.37
N GLY A 772 -17.03 -11.65 11.63
CA GLY A 772 -18.17 -11.01 10.99
C GLY A 772 -19.53 -11.52 11.50
N PHE A 773 -20.23 -10.67 12.19
CA PHE A 773 -21.65 -10.88 12.51
C PHE A 773 -22.46 -9.65 12.10
N ASN A 774 -23.74 -9.87 11.81
CA ASN A 774 -24.69 -8.80 11.52
C ASN A 774 -26.00 -9.00 12.29
N SER A 775 -26.62 -7.88 12.69
CA SER A 775 -27.95 -7.92 13.26
C SER A 775 -29.00 -8.20 12.19
N LEU A 776 -30.05 -8.93 12.55
CA LEU A 776 -31.16 -9.21 11.67
C LEU A 776 -32.29 -8.18 11.91
N VAL A 777 -32.67 -7.47 10.87
CA VAL A 777 -33.79 -6.47 10.90
C VAL A 777 -35.13 -7.11 11.28
N ARG A 778 -35.32 -8.38 10.93
CA ARG A 778 -36.54 -9.15 11.22
C ARG A 778 -36.60 -9.73 12.63
N TYR A 779 -35.58 -9.52 13.44
CA TYR A 779 -35.57 -9.98 14.82
C TYR A 779 -36.63 -9.27 15.67
N GLN A 780 -37.41 -10.05 16.41
CA GLN A 780 -38.43 -9.53 17.34
C GLN A 780 -38.39 -10.36 18.64
N GLU A 781 -38.79 -9.71 19.72
CA GLU A 781 -38.88 -10.32 21.07
C GLU A 781 -40.29 -10.23 21.58
N ALA A 782 -40.71 -11.26 22.30
CA ALA A 782 -41.87 -11.26 23.20
C ALA A 782 -41.40 -11.68 24.58
N ASN A 783 -41.76 -10.92 25.59
CA ASN A 783 -41.35 -11.12 26.98
C ASN A 783 -39.81 -11.22 27.19
N GLY A 784 -39.03 -10.47 26.43
CA GLY A 784 -37.59 -10.46 26.47
C GLY A 784 -36.89 -11.67 25.81
N PHE A 785 -37.62 -12.47 25.07
CA PHE A 785 -37.11 -13.62 24.33
C PHE A 785 -37.55 -13.60 22.87
N VAL A 786 -36.73 -14.16 22.00
CA VAL A 786 -37.01 -14.26 20.58
C VAL A 786 -38.29 -15.07 20.32
N ASN A 787 -39.16 -14.53 19.43
CA ASN A 787 -40.46 -15.16 19.11
C ASN A 787 -40.71 -15.38 17.63
N VAL A 788 -39.86 -14.84 16.73
CA VAL A 788 -39.97 -14.99 15.29
C VAL A 788 -39.12 -16.13 14.80
N LYS A 789 -39.68 -17.00 13.94
CA LYS A 789 -38.97 -18.14 13.34
C LYS A 789 -38.68 -17.90 11.86
N ASP A 790 -37.61 -18.53 11.38
CA ASP A 790 -37.28 -18.63 9.95
C ASP A 790 -38.15 -19.70 9.23
N ALA A 791 -37.90 -19.85 7.91
CA ALA A 791 -38.60 -20.86 7.10
C ALA A 791 -38.30 -22.31 7.51
N ASN A 792 -37.22 -22.55 8.27
CA ASN A 792 -36.81 -23.85 8.80
C ASN A 792 -37.35 -24.10 10.20
N GLY A 793 -38.19 -23.21 10.73
CA GLY A 793 -38.73 -23.28 12.08
C GLY A 793 -37.76 -22.97 13.20
N ASN A 794 -36.60 -22.34 12.92
CA ASN A 794 -35.65 -21.90 13.97
C ASN A 794 -35.95 -20.47 14.37
N PHE A 795 -35.78 -20.17 15.66
CA PHE A 795 -35.83 -18.79 16.11
C PHE A 795 -34.74 -17.95 15.46
N LEU A 796 -35.09 -16.75 14.96
CA LEU A 796 -34.15 -15.80 14.38
C LEU A 796 -33.28 -15.20 15.48
N PRO A 797 -31.94 -15.39 15.44
CA PRO A 797 -31.06 -14.77 16.43
C PRO A 797 -30.97 -13.26 16.20
N PHE A 798 -30.68 -12.48 17.24
CA PHE A 798 -30.42 -11.05 17.08
C PHE A 798 -29.19 -10.79 16.20
N TYR A 799 -28.11 -11.54 16.42
CA TYR A 799 -26.92 -11.54 15.54
C TYR A 799 -26.86 -12.85 14.74
N GLN A 800 -26.71 -12.72 13.46
CA GLN A 800 -26.38 -13.80 12.56
C GLN A 800 -24.85 -13.86 12.38
N PHE A 801 -24.27 -15.02 12.58
CA PHE A 801 -22.84 -15.28 12.42
C PHE A 801 -22.59 -16.05 11.11
N SER A 802 -21.62 -15.63 10.33
CA SER A 802 -21.22 -16.38 9.14
C SER A 802 -20.35 -17.57 9.50
N GLN A 803 -19.41 -17.35 10.43
CA GLN A 803 -18.37 -18.31 10.76
C GLN A 803 -17.82 -18.07 12.16
N ILE A 804 -17.53 -19.15 12.86
CA ILE A 804 -16.77 -19.14 14.11
C ILE A 804 -15.45 -19.89 13.91
N THR A 805 -14.41 -19.45 14.59
CA THR A 805 -13.08 -20.05 14.50
C THR A 805 -12.51 -20.33 15.89
N LEU A 806 -11.96 -21.52 16.07
CA LEU A 806 -11.13 -21.86 17.22
C LEU A 806 -9.74 -22.19 16.70
N PHE A 807 -8.80 -21.32 17.01
CA PHE A 807 -7.40 -21.49 16.64
C PHE A 807 -6.58 -21.87 17.87
N GLU A 808 -5.75 -22.89 17.75
CA GLU A 808 -4.90 -23.38 18.81
C GLU A 808 -3.52 -23.70 18.26
N GLN A 809 -2.48 -23.28 18.96
CA GLN A 809 -1.12 -23.56 18.56
C GLN A 809 -0.16 -23.73 19.72
N PHE A 810 0.78 -24.64 19.54
CA PHE A 810 2.00 -24.77 20.30
C PHE A 810 3.18 -24.32 19.42
N LEU A 811 3.78 -23.19 19.77
CA LEU A 811 4.86 -22.59 18.98
C LEU A 811 5.98 -22.07 19.89
N PRO A 812 6.89 -22.98 20.30
CA PRO A 812 6.91 -24.43 20.09
C PRO A 812 6.10 -25.23 21.13
N LEU A 813 5.78 -26.50 20.81
CA LEU A 813 5.38 -27.50 21.82
C LEU A 813 6.57 -27.85 22.70
N VAL A 814 7.72 -28.11 22.09
CA VAL A 814 9.02 -28.24 22.73
C VAL A 814 10.05 -27.59 21.83
N GLY A 815 10.80 -26.64 22.35
CA GLY A 815 11.94 -26.03 21.71
C GLY A 815 13.17 -26.14 22.57
N VAL A 816 14.30 -26.51 21.99
CA VAL A 816 15.58 -26.65 22.70
C VAL A 816 16.63 -25.93 21.85
N ASP A 817 17.20 -24.87 22.42
CA ASP A 817 18.27 -24.09 21.82
C ASP A 817 19.52 -24.27 22.66
N VAL A 818 20.55 -24.91 22.11
CA VAL A 818 21.79 -25.10 22.84
C VAL A 818 22.97 -24.56 22.06
N ARG A 819 23.93 -24.04 22.81
CA ARG A 819 25.22 -23.63 22.29
C ARG A 819 26.31 -24.37 23.08
N LEU A 820 27.11 -25.14 22.37
CA LEU A 820 28.22 -25.88 22.92
C LEU A 820 29.48 -25.00 23.05
N LYS A 821 30.39 -25.38 23.92
CA LYS A 821 31.67 -24.67 24.11
C LYS A 821 32.60 -24.73 22.87
N ASN A 822 32.36 -25.68 21.98
CA ASN A 822 33.10 -25.81 20.71
C ASN A 822 32.50 -24.97 19.58
N ASN A 823 31.68 -23.95 19.88
CA ASN A 823 30.94 -23.07 18.94
C ASN A 823 29.92 -23.78 18.04
N MET A 824 29.52 -25.00 18.38
CA MET A 824 28.34 -25.61 17.77
C MET A 824 27.08 -25.04 18.39
N THR A 825 26.07 -24.81 17.53
CA THR A 825 24.72 -24.43 17.94
C THR A 825 23.75 -25.49 17.44
N LEU A 826 22.81 -25.87 18.28
CA LEU A 826 21.76 -26.82 17.94
C LEU A 826 20.41 -26.19 18.31
N ASN A 827 19.52 -26.11 17.35
CA ASN A 827 18.11 -25.72 17.53
C ASN A 827 17.21 -26.91 17.19
N LEU A 828 16.39 -27.31 18.12
CA LEU A 828 15.37 -28.35 17.95
C LEU A 828 14.02 -27.75 18.30
N GLU A 829 13.08 -27.78 17.38
CA GLU A 829 11.76 -27.24 17.63
C GLU A 829 10.68 -28.18 17.08
N TYR A 830 9.71 -28.53 17.92
CA TYR A 830 8.51 -29.21 17.47
C TYR A 830 7.31 -28.29 17.65
N ARG A 831 6.57 -28.10 16.60
CA ARG A 831 5.41 -27.19 16.50
C ARG A 831 4.15 -28.00 16.23
N LYS A 832 3.06 -27.53 16.77
CA LYS A 832 1.75 -28.10 16.50
C LYS A 832 0.69 -27.01 16.46
N SER A 833 -0.14 -27.01 15.45
CA SER A 833 -1.29 -26.09 15.37
C SER A 833 -2.55 -26.79 14.89
N ARG A 834 -3.69 -26.25 15.28
CA ARG A 834 -5.02 -26.67 14.86
C ARG A 834 -5.89 -25.43 14.66
N ALA A 835 -6.44 -25.28 13.48
CA ALA A 835 -7.44 -24.28 13.17
C ALA A 835 -8.77 -25.00 12.84
N LEU A 836 -9.80 -24.65 13.58
CA LEU A 836 -11.16 -25.14 13.40
C LEU A 836 -12.01 -23.97 12.92
N SER A 837 -12.53 -24.05 11.71
CA SER A 837 -13.35 -23.02 11.10
C SER A 837 -14.73 -23.62 10.82
N PHE A 838 -15.73 -23.22 11.57
CA PHE A 838 -17.07 -23.73 11.48
C PHE A 838 -17.97 -22.72 10.77
N SER A 839 -18.40 -23.05 9.57
CA SER A 839 -19.37 -22.29 8.76
C SER A 839 -20.79 -22.64 9.24
N LEU A 840 -21.53 -21.61 9.66
CA LEU A 840 -22.88 -21.77 10.16
C LEU A 840 -23.94 -21.82 9.06
N SER A 841 -23.63 -21.33 7.85
CA SER A 841 -24.54 -21.31 6.72
C SER A 841 -24.78 -22.70 6.10
N ASN A 842 -23.74 -23.54 6.08
CA ASN A 842 -23.77 -24.88 5.47
C ASN A 842 -23.44 -26.00 6.48
N SER A 843 -23.33 -25.69 7.76
CA SER A 843 -23.00 -26.64 8.85
C SER A 843 -21.73 -27.47 8.59
N GLN A 844 -20.72 -26.85 7.98
CA GLN A 844 -19.44 -27.48 7.67
C GLN A 844 -18.34 -27.03 8.62
N LEU A 845 -17.52 -27.97 9.04
CA LEU A 845 -16.33 -27.72 9.82
C LEU A 845 -15.08 -28.02 9.00
N ALA A 846 -14.29 -26.99 8.72
CA ALA A 846 -12.96 -27.12 8.15
C ALA A 846 -11.94 -27.20 9.29
N GLN A 847 -11.26 -28.34 9.39
CA GLN A 847 -10.20 -28.56 10.38
C GLN A 847 -8.85 -28.64 9.68
N GLN A 848 -8.01 -27.64 9.92
CA GLN A 848 -6.62 -27.68 9.51
C GLN A 848 -5.73 -28.05 10.67
N LYS A 849 -4.92 -29.07 10.49
CA LYS A 849 -3.85 -29.45 11.43
C LYS A 849 -2.51 -29.27 10.77
N GLU A 850 -1.54 -28.83 11.55
CA GLU A 850 -0.15 -28.70 11.12
C GLU A 850 0.76 -29.19 12.25
N ASP A 851 1.59 -30.18 11.93
CA ASP A 851 2.66 -30.68 12.78
C ASP A 851 4.00 -30.36 12.10
N GLY A 852 4.92 -29.73 12.79
CA GLY A 852 6.19 -29.30 12.25
C GLY A 852 7.36 -29.63 13.15
N ALA A 853 8.43 -30.15 12.58
CA ALA A 853 9.70 -30.35 13.27
C ALA A 853 10.79 -29.54 12.55
N VAL A 854 11.55 -28.76 13.29
CA VAL A 854 12.67 -27.99 12.78
C VAL A 854 13.93 -28.43 13.53
N PHE A 855 14.98 -28.72 12.79
CA PHE A 855 16.30 -29.02 13.27
C PHE A 855 17.30 -28.08 12.62
N GLY A 856 17.97 -27.26 13.40
CA GLY A 856 19.03 -26.34 12.97
C GLY A 856 20.35 -26.73 13.61
N LEU A 857 21.39 -26.86 12.80
CA LEU A 857 22.76 -27.09 13.23
C LEU A 857 23.64 -25.96 12.70
N GLY A 858 24.41 -25.35 13.57
CA GLY A 858 25.41 -24.34 13.21
C GLY A 858 26.76 -24.72 13.81
N TYR A 859 27.83 -24.54 13.05
CA TYR A 859 29.20 -24.72 13.54
C TYR A 859 30.09 -23.62 12.97
N ARG A 860 30.72 -22.86 13.83
CA ARG A 860 31.69 -21.82 13.46
C ARG A 860 33.09 -22.19 13.88
N THR A 861 34.01 -22.18 12.93
CA THR A 861 35.43 -22.44 13.18
C THR A 861 36.30 -21.47 12.40
N THR A 862 37.46 -21.14 12.97
CA THR A 862 38.54 -20.35 12.33
C THR A 862 39.67 -21.19 11.77
N LYS A 863 39.64 -22.52 12.00
CA LYS A 863 40.70 -23.45 11.57
C LYS A 863 40.05 -24.71 11.01
N PHE A 864 39.57 -24.65 9.79
CA PHE A 864 38.96 -25.82 9.17
C PHE A 864 40.00 -26.59 8.32
N ARG A 865 40.01 -27.91 8.45
CA ARG A 865 40.80 -28.82 7.61
C ARG A 865 39.91 -29.92 7.05
N PHE A 866 40.01 -30.16 5.76
CA PHE A 866 39.21 -31.21 5.13
C PHE A 866 39.62 -32.57 5.66
N PRO A 867 38.69 -33.37 6.20
CA PRO A 867 39.03 -34.68 6.78
C PRO A 867 39.39 -35.73 5.74
N PHE A 868 39.00 -35.58 4.46
CA PHE A 868 39.16 -36.62 3.43
C PHE A 868 39.66 -36.05 2.09
N GLY A 869 40.35 -36.91 1.30
CA GLY A 869 40.64 -36.74 -0.09
C GLY A 869 41.77 -35.78 -0.47
N MET A 870 41.76 -35.33 -1.72
CA MET A 870 42.75 -34.48 -2.37
C MET A 870 42.89 -33.08 -1.71
N PHE A 871 41.94 -32.70 -0.89
CA PHE A 871 41.89 -31.39 -0.23
C PHE A 871 42.43 -31.37 1.21
N LYS A 872 43.01 -32.51 1.68
CA LYS A 872 43.53 -32.64 3.05
C LYS A 872 44.67 -31.65 3.37
N SER A 873 45.35 -31.17 2.35
CA SER A 873 46.46 -30.20 2.46
C SER A 873 45.96 -28.73 2.48
N LEU A 874 44.70 -28.49 2.15
CA LEU A 874 44.15 -27.14 2.10
C LEU A 874 43.83 -26.64 3.53
N LYS A 875 44.60 -25.65 3.98
CA LYS A 875 44.40 -24.99 5.25
C LYS A 875 43.46 -23.81 5.03
N MET A 876 42.30 -23.81 5.70
CA MET A 876 41.37 -22.68 5.74
C MET A 876 41.47 -22.04 7.12
N ASP A 877 42.24 -20.96 7.23
CA ASP A 877 42.59 -20.32 8.50
C ASP A 877 41.70 -19.07 8.81
N ASN A 878 40.64 -18.85 8.01
CA ASN A 878 39.68 -17.78 8.20
C ASN A 878 38.34 -18.31 8.71
N ASP A 879 37.46 -17.39 9.13
CA ASP A 879 36.13 -17.71 9.63
C ASP A 879 35.30 -18.53 8.64
N MET A 880 34.91 -19.72 9.06
CA MET A 880 34.02 -20.60 8.32
C MET A 880 32.81 -20.95 9.17
N ASN A 881 31.62 -20.73 8.63
CA ASN A 881 30.36 -20.97 9.31
C ASN A 881 29.52 -21.98 8.53
N PHE A 882 29.35 -23.15 9.12
CA PHE A 882 28.47 -24.20 8.61
C PHE A 882 27.10 -24.05 9.20
N LYS A 883 26.08 -24.10 8.38
CA LYS A 883 24.67 -24.10 8.80
C LYS A 883 23.93 -25.18 8.07
N MET A 884 23.09 -25.90 8.78
CA MET A 884 22.19 -26.89 8.22
C MET A 884 20.82 -26.69 8.87
N ASP A 885 19.83 -26.31 8.08
CA ASP A 885 18.45 -26.23 8.49
C ASP A 885 17.66 -27.35 7.83
N PHE A 886 17.00 -28.14 8.65
CA PHE A 886 16.07 -29.18 8.24
C PHE A 886 14.71 -28.87 8.82
N ALA A 887 13.67 -28.83 7.98
CA ALA A 887 12.31 -28.65 8.42
C ALA A 887 11.39 -29.69 7.78
N LEU A 888 10.58 -30.32 8.61
CA LEU A 888 9.49 -31.21 8.21
C LEU A 888 8.19 -30.55 8.64
N THR A 889 7.29 -30.29 7.71
CA THR A 889 5.95 -29.75 8.00
C THR A 889 4.90 -30.65 7.38
N ASP A 890 3.99 -31.14 8.19
CA ASP A 890 2.86 -31.97 7.79
C ASP A 890 1.58 -31.16 8.03
N ARG A 891 0.98 -30.68 6.96
CA ARG A 891 -0.25 -29.87 6.98
C ARG A 891 -1.39 -30.59 6.27
N LYS A 892 -2.53 -30.69 6.94
CA LYS A 892 -3.72 -31.38 6.43
C LYS A 892 -4.98 -30.58 6.74
N LEU A 893 -5.82 -30.37 5.73
CA LEU A 893 -7.15 -29.78 5.83
C LEU A 893 -8.20 -30.86 5.59
N VAL A 894 -9.06 -31.07 6.59
CA VAL A 894 -10.18 -32.01 6.54
C VAL A 894 -11.49 -31.24 6.68
N ILE A 895 -12.45 -31.54 5.84
CA ILE A 895 -13.80 -30.97 5.90
C ILE A 895 -14.75 -32.04 6.45
N TYR A 896 -15.46 -31.69 7.52
CA TYR A 896 -16.52 -32.48 8.13
C TYR A 896 -17.87 -31.82 7.80
N ARG A 897 -18.84 -32.64 7.39
CA ARG A 897 -20.23 -32.21 7.13
C ARG A 897 -21.15 -32.84 8.16
N ALA A 898 -22.07 -32.05 8.73
CA ALA A 898 -22.93 -32.50 9.81
C ALA A 898 -23.95 -33.60 9.39
N ASP A 899 -24.14 -33.82 8.10
CA ASP A 899 -25.10 -34.75 7.47
C ASP A 899 -24.41 -35.95 6.82
N VAL A 900 -23.07 -36.05 6.83
CA VAL A 900 -22.29 -37.11 6.18
C VAL A 900 -21.27 -37.66 7.19
N GLU A 901 -21.15 -38.99 7.28
CA GLU A 901 -20.23 -39.64 8.20
C GLU A 901 -18.77 -39.58 7.72
N ASP A 902 -18.55 -39.52 6.41
CA ASP A 902 -17.21 -39.48 5.84
C ASP A 902 -16.61 -38.07 5.81
N ALA A 903 -15.37 -37.99 6.26
CA ALA A 903 -14.59 -36.76 6.28
C ALA A 903 -13.69 -36.69 5.03
N GLU A 904 -13.76 -35.58 4.34
CA GLU A 904 -13.00 -35.36 3.08
C GLU A 904 -11.71 -34.57 3.34
N VAL A 905 -10.60 -35.13 2.82
CA VAL A 905 -9.33 -34.38 2.77
C VAL A 905 -9.36 -33.44 1.59
N SER A 906 -9.55 -32.15 1.88
CA SER A 906 -9.67 -31.11 0.85
C SER A 906 -8.31 -30.68 0.29
N SER A 907 -7.30 -30.57 1.15
CA SER A 907 -5.95 -30.16 0.76
C SER A 907 -4.92 -30.50 1.84
N GLY A 908 -3.67 -30.36 1.48
CA GLY A 908 -2.56 -30.52 2.41
C GLY A 908 -1.36 -31.19 1.77
N ALA A 909 -0.21 -31.08 2.43
CA ALA A 909 1.03 -31.68 1.97
C ALA A 909 2.00 -31.91 3.12
N LYS A 910 2.89 -32.86 2.93
CA LYS A 910 4.12 -32.99 3.73
C LYS A 910 5.25 -32.29 2.98
N ASN A 911 5.83 -31.29 3.62
CA ASN A 911 6.94 -30.52 3.08
C ASN A 911 8.22 -30.89 3.86
N ILE A 912 9.26 -31.25 3.14
CA ILE A 912 10.60 -31.50 3.68
C ILE A 912 11.51 -30.46 3.07
N THR A 913 12.13 -29.64 3.90
CA THR A 913 13.08 -28.61 3.47
C THR A 913 14.45 -28.91 4.06
N ILE A 914 15.49 -28.86 3.24
CA ILE A 914 16.88 -29.12 3.60
C ILE A 914 17.74 -27.98 3.06
N ARG A 915 18.39 -27.21 3.94
CA ARG A 915 19.18 -26.03 3.59
C ARG A 915 20.55 -26.03 4.25
N PRO A 916 21.50 -26.84 3.79
CA PRO A 916 22.88 -26.68 4.20
C PRO A 916 23.50 -25.45 3.52
N SER A 917 24.32 -24.72 4.25
CA SER A 917 25.14 -23.64 3.72
C SER A 917 26.48 -23.56 4.43
N VAL A 918 27.48 -23.09 3.72
CA VAL A 918 28.82 -22.83 4.23
C VAL A 918 29.20 -21.41 3.85
N ASP A 919 29.36 -20.55 4.83
CA ASP A 919 29.85 -19.19 4.66
C ASP A 919 31.35 -19.18 5.00
N TYR A 920 32.20 -18.78 4.06
CA TYR A 920 33.63 -18.66 4.24
C TYR A 920 34.07 -17.21 4.00
N VAL A 921 34.73 -16.62 5.00
CA VAL A 921 35.28 -15.27 4.92
C VAL A 921 36.70 -15.38 4.40
N LEU A 922 36.93 -15.13 3.10
CA LEU A 922 38.26 -15.14 2.51
C LEU A 922 39.14 -14.01 3.03
N ASN A 923 38.55 -12.79 3.14
CA ASN A 923 39.17 -11.64 3.78
C ASN A 923 38.10 -10.62 4.21
N GLN A 924 38.49 -9.48 4.79
CA GLN A 924 37.56 -8.44 5.28
C GLN A 924 36.60 -7.90 4.21
N ARG A 925 36.95 -8.02 2.93
CA ARG A 925 36.17 -7.51 1.79
C ARG A 925 35.53 -8.60 0.93
N PHE A 926 35.88 -9.87 1.14
CA PHE A 926 35.48 -10.96 0.28
C PHE A 926 34.94 -12.15 1.06
N THR A 927 33.67 -12.46 0.89
CA THR A 927 33.01 -13.64 1.48
C THR A 927 32.42 -14.53 0.40
N MET A 928 32.54 -15.84 0.58
CA MET A 928 31.96 -16.85 -0.28
C MET A 928 30.92 -17.64 0.50
N ARG A 929 29.76 -17.83 -0.08
CA ARG A 929 28.70 -18.70 0.45
C ARG A 929 28.38 -19.79 -0.53
N LEU A 930 28.55 -21.02 -0.11
CA LEU A 930 28.02 -22.21 -0.76
C LEU A 930 26.67 -22.54 -0.13
N PHE A 931 25.68 -22.82 -0.91
CA PHE A 931 24.38 -23.20 -0.37
C PHE A 931 23.66 -24.23 -1.25
N TYR A 932 22.87 -25.04 -0.60
CA TYR A 932 21.90 -25.92 -1.24
C TYR A 932 20.53 -25.64 -0.62
N ASP A 933 19.49 -25.52 -1.44
CA ASP A 933 18.11 -25.37 -1.02
C ASP A 933 17.27 -26.46 -1.68
N GLY A 934 16.92 -27.46 -0.89
CA GLY A 934 16.09 -28.58 -1.30
C GLY A 934 14.71 -28.51 -0.66
N ASN A 935 13.66 -28.61 -1.45
CA ASN A 935 12.29 -28.69 -0.98
C ASN A 935 11.55 -29.84 -1.67
N ILE A 936 10.98 -30.74 -0.87
CA ILE A 936 10.19 -31.88 -1.33
C ILE A 936 8.78 -31.72 -0.79
N THR A 937 7.81 -31.65 -1.68
CA THR A 937 6.38 -31.54 -1.34
C THR A 937 5.65 -32.82 -1.77
N LYS A 938 4.98 -33.46 -0.81
CA LYS A 938 4.15 -34.65 -1.01
C LYS A 938 2.70 -34.31 -0.66
N PRO A 939 1.84 -34.01 -1.62
CA PRO A 939 0.45 -33.64 -1.35
C PRO A 939 -0.39 -34.85 -0.91
N TYR A 940 -1.49 -34.57 -0.21
CA TYR A 940 -2.45 -35.58 0.26
C TYR A 940 -3.55 -35.87 -0.76
N THR A 941 -3.75 -34.97 -1.73
CA THR A 941 -4.83 -35.09 -2.72
C THR A 941 -4.26 -35.59 -4.06
N SER A 942 -5.02 -36.42 -4.75
CA SER A 942 -4.62 -37.01 -6.06
C SER A 942 -4.60 -36.00 -7.21
N GLN A 943 -5.11 -34.81 -7.01
CA GLN A 943 -5.13 -33.73 -8.01
C GLN A 943 -3.77 -33.03 -8.16
N THR A 944 -2.82 -33.29 -7.27
CA THR A 944 -1.50 -32.66 -7.26
C THR A 944 -0.41 -33.72 -7.18
N PHE A 945 0.73 -33.47 -7.84
CA PHE A 945 1.84 -34.42 -7.91
C PHE A 945 2.92 -34.10 -6.87
N ASN A 946 3.72 -35.11 -6.52
CA ASN A 946 4.93 -34.92 -5.74
C ASN A 946 5.87 -33.99 -6.51
N THR A 947 6.35 -32.94 -5.85
CA THR A 947 7.32 -32.02 -6.43
C THR A 947 8.58 -32.02 -5.62
N SER A 948 9.73 -31.94 -6.32
CA SER A 948 11.04 -31.77 -5.71
C SER A 948 11.74 -30.62 -6.41
N PHE A 949 12.16 -29.65 -5.60
CA PHE A 949 12.96 -28.52 -6.04
C PHE A 949 14.33 -28.59 -5.38
N SER A 950 15.40 -28.48 -6.18
CA SER A 950 16.77 -28.43 -5.69
C SER A 950 17.51 -27.28 -6.35
N ASN A 951 18.09 -26.42 -5.54
CA ASN A 951 18.92 -25.31 -5.98
C ASN A 951 20.26 -25.34 -5.26
N PHE A 952 21.32 -25.42 -6.03
CA PHE A 952 22.69 -25.33 -5.53
C PHE A 952 23.36 -24.10 -6.12
N GLY A 953 24.05 -23.33 -5.29
CA GLY A 953 24.70 -22.12 -5.75
C GLY A 953 25.90 -21.69 -4.93
N VAL A 954 26.71 -20.85 -5.57
CA VAL A 954 27.85 -20.15 -4.96
C VAL A 954 27.55 -18.65 -5.05
N ASN A 955 27.54 -17.99 -3.91
CA ASN A 955 27.41 -16.55 -3.85
C ASN A 955 28.74 -15.94 -3.38
N LEU A 956 29.29 -15.07 -4.20
CA LEU A 956 30.51 -14.33 -3.91
C LEU A 956 30.13 -12.87 -3.63
N ARG A 957 30.46 -12.40 -2.44
CA ARG A 957 30.22 -11.02 -2.03
C ARG A 957 31.55 -10.30 -1.87
N PHE A 958 31.72 -9.26 -2.66
CA PHE A 958 32.84 -8.34 -2.55
C PHE A 958 32.35 -6.97 -2.08
N THR A 959 32.96 -6.46 -1.03
CA THR A 959 32.68 -5.11 -0.49
C THR A 959 33.84 -4.22 -0.85
N LEU A 960 33.59 -3.22 -1.69
CA LEU A 960 34.57 -2.21 -2.15
C LEU A 960 34.98 -1.29 -1.03
#